data_751d48f6bb7cc6f533c78124234aab07
#
_entry.id   751d48f6bb7cc6f533c78124234aab07
#
_cell.length_a   1.000
_cell.length_b   1.000
_cell.length_c   1.000
_cell.angle_alpha   90.00
_cell.angle_beta   90.00
_cell.angle_gamma   90.00
#
_symmetry.space_group_name_H-M   'P 1'
#
loop_
_entity.id
_entity.type
_entity.pdbx_description
1 polymer ?
#
loop_
_entity_poly.entity_id
_entity_poly.type
_entity_poly.pdbx_seq_one_letter_code
_entity_poly.pdbx_strand_id
1 'polypeptide(L)'
;VSVAACPGCIAAAPVAAAAGQADGPATHHLVLPGIHCAGCIRSVEGILAQQPGISGARVNLTMKRASITADPEADPTPWIRALAEGGFEAHEAQELNLPDDGTRMLIVRLGVAGFAMMNVMLLSVAVWSGAADATRDMFHWISAAIAIPAALFAAQPFFSNAWSALKAGRLNMDVPISLAILLACGMSLYETTQSGAHAYFDAALSLTFFLLAGRVLDQRMRRAARSAAQDLAALESSRVIRIEDGAHVSRPLTEIAVGDRLWLAAGARLPVDAELLSDGAEVDRSAITGESLAVARGRGARLSAGEVTLTGPIEVAATAVGEDTTLRRMTRLVEVAENARSRYTGLADRAAKIYAPAVHLVSFLAFLGWVVLTGDLRQALNVAIATLIITCPCALGLAVPAVATAATGRLFRRGLLVKSDTALERLAEIDMVVFDKTGTLTRAALTPPEDLPEDLAPVLMALAMASDHPLSRGLAAHLAPLQPAQLDSIVEEAGNGVRAIWAGREVRLGRAGWAGAPGEGTAFAVDGENWPLAPTEHLLPDAAEAVAALAARGLPVHILTGDTPDKAATIGAALGATEARARMTPEDKQAYLAELQGQGHKVLMVGDGLNDTAALASAHASIAPGSALEAPRNVADIVLVTGALSGIDDAIATARKARKLILENFGQAAVYNLIAVPFAILGFVTPLWAALAMSASSVTVILNAMRLR
;
A
#
# COMPACT_ATOMS: atom_id res chain seq x y z
N VAL A 1 -10.53 39.07 1.52
CA VAL A 1 -10.47 38.53 0.13
C VAL A 1 -9.88 37.15 0.24
N SER A 2 -10.75 36.13 0.28
CA SER A 2 -10.35 34.71 0.34
C SER A 2 -9.87 34.26 -1.03
N VAL A 3 -8.61 33.94 -1.16
CA VAL A 3 -8.01 33.41 -2.38
C VAL A 3 -8.40 31.94 -2.51
N ALA A 4 -9.09 31.62 -3.59
CA ALA A 4 -9.57 30.28 -3.90
C ALA A 4 -8.40 29.35 -4.23
N ALA A 5 -8.21 28.32 -3.42
CA ALA A 5 -7.25 27.24 -3.62
C ALA A 5 -7.99 25.96 -4.02
N CYS A 6 -7.26 24.95 -4.58
CA CYS A 6 -7.74 23.60 -4.90
C CYS A 6 -8.78 23.06 -3.89
N PRO A 7 -9.80 22.25 -4.30
CA PRO A 7 -10.85 21.71 -3.42
C PRO A 7 -10.40 21.20 -2.04
N GLY A 8 -9.20 20.64 -1.96
CA GLY A 8 -8.62 20.23 -0.70
C GLY A 8 -8.02 21.33 0.16
N CYS A 9 -7.97 22.57 -0.33
CA CYS A 9 -7.27 23.64 0.38
C CYS A 9 -8.17 24.57 1.19
N ILE A 10 -9.47 24.63 0.91
CA ILE A 10 -10.41 25.57 1.56
C ILE A 10 -11.07 24.97 2.80
N ALA A 11 -11.24 23.66 2.88
CA ALA A 11 -11.86 22.97 4.02
C ALA A 11 -10.95 22.85 5.25
N ALA A 12 -9.78 23.46 5.28
CA ALA A 12 -8.78 23.28 6.33
C ALA A 12 -8.76 24.40 7.38
N ALA A 13 -9.90 24.92 7.77
CA ALA A 13 -10.07 25.64 9.05
C ALA A 13 -10.85 24.72 10.01
N PRO A 14 -10.61 24.72 11.22
CA PRO A 14 -9.92 23.99 12.25
C PRO A 14 -10.46 22.58 12.58
N VAL A 15 -10.74 21.75 11.61
CA VAL A 15 -11.21 20.36 11.81
C VAL A 15 -10.04 19.37 12.08
N ALA A 16 -8.82 19.84 12.10
CA ALA A 16 -7.65 19.01 12.40
C ALA A 16 -7.59 18.43 13.84
N ALA A 17 -8.49 18.87 14.72
CA ALA A 17 -8.58 18.37 16.09
C ALA A 17 -9.69 17.33 16.30
N ALA A 18 -10.54 17.06 15.29
CA ALA A 18 -11.66 16.13 15.41
C ALA A 18 -11.55 14.89 14.51
N ALA A 19 -10.45 14.73 13.78
CA ALA A 19 -10.13 13.45 13.14
C ALA A 19 -9.56 12.50 14.20
N GLY A 20 -10.40 12.15 15.18
CA GLY A 20 -10.15 11.07 16.11
C GLY A 20 -9.84 9.80 15.31
N GLN A 21 -8.86 9.05 15.76
CA GLN A 21 -8.62 7.67 15.35
C GLN A 21 -9.97 6.95 15.38
N ALA A 22 -10.50 6.61 14.22
CA ALA A 22 -11.68 5.76 14.14
C ALA A 22 -11.23 4.34 14.52
N ASP A 23 -11.37 4.00 15.78
CA ASP A 23 -11.19 2.64 16.29
C ASP A 23 -12.41 1.79 15.89
N GLY A 24 -12.40 1.26 14.67
CA GLY A 24 -13.45 0.35 14.22
C GLY A 24 -13.27 -0.10 12.77
N PRO A 25 -13.74 -1.31 12.41
CA PRO A 25 -13.74 -1.76 11.03
C PRO A 25 -14.65 -0.87 10.17
N ALA A 26 -14.25 -0.61 8.93
CA ALA A 26 -15.09 0.11 7.98
C ALA A 26 -16.33 -0.74 7.65
N THR A 27 -17.51 -0.15 7.77
CA THR A 27 -18.79 -0.82 7.55
C THR A 27 -19.35 -0.56 6.15
N HIS A 28 -18.97 0.57 5.53
CA HIS A 28 -19.44 0.95 4.20
C HIS A 28 -18.28 1.38 3.30
N HIS A 29 -18.42 1.14 2.01
CA HIS A 29 -17.44 1.50 1.00
C HIS A 29 -18.10 2.27 -0.14
N LEU A 30 -17.57 3.45 -0.47
CA LEU A 30 -17.99 4.23 -1.63
C LEU A 30 -16.88 4.31 -2.67
N VAL A 31 -17.22 4.14 -3.93
CA VAL A 31 -16.32 4.36 -5.07
C VAL A 31 -16.40 5.81 -5.50
N LEU A 32 -15.24 6.44 -5.69
CA LEU A 32 -15.07 7.86 -5.99
C LEU A 32 -14.27 8.06 -7.29
N PRO A 33 -14.89 7.89 -8.48
CA PRO A 33 -14.15 7.90 -9.76
C PRO A 33 -13.39 9.20 -10.01
N GLY A 34 -13.90 10.33 -9.53
CA GLY A 34 -13.42 11.69 -9.77
C GLY A 34 -12.24 12.14 -8.90
N ILE A 35 -11.77 11.36 -7.92
CA ILE A 35 -10.64 11.77 -7.09
C ILE A 35 -9.29 11.51 -7.79
N HIS A 36 -8.40 12.52 -7.76
CA HIS A 36 -7.11 12.47 -8.47
C HIS A 36 -5.93 13.03 -7.68
N CYS A 37 -6.14 13.65 -6.51
CA CYS A 37 -5.08 14.29 -5.74
C CYS A 37 -5.32 14.20 -4.23
N ALA A 38 -4.25 14.41 -3.44
CA ALA A 38 -4.32 14.43 -1.97
C ALA A 38 -5.27 15.51 -1.42
N GLY A 39 -5.48 16.58 -2.18
CA GLY A 39 -6.49 17.59 -1.85
C GLY A 39 -7.92 17.05 -1.89
N CYS A 40 -8.23 16.19 -2.86
CA CYS A 40 -9.53 15.52 -2.96
C CYS A 40 -9.79 14.61 -1.75
N ILE A 41 -8.79 13.91 -1.26
CA ILE A 41 -8.90 13.04 -0.07
C ILE A 41 -9.43 13.85 1.12
N ARG A 42 -8.76 14.95 1.46
CA ARG A 42 -9.16 15.79 2.60
C ARG A 42 -10.55 16.40 2.47
N SER A 43 -10.93 16.79 1.25
CA SER A 43 -12.26 17.31 1.01
C SER A 43 -13.34 16.26 1.21
N VAL A 44 -13.14 15.06 0.66
CA VAL A 44 -14.09 13.95 0.80
C VAL A 44 -14.19 13.53 2.26
N GLU A 45 -13.05 13.30 2.94
CA GLU A 45 -13.05 12.95 4.37
C GLU A 45 -13.67 14.06 5.23
N GLY A 46 -13.43 15.34 4.92
CA GLY A 46 -14.03 16.46 5.62
C GLY A 46 -15.53 16.57 5.41
N ILE A 47 -16.05 16.27 4.23
CA ILE A 47 -17.49 16.20 3.93
C ILE A 47 -18.13 15.05 4.69
N LEU A 48 -17.51 13.86 4.64
CA LEU A 48 -18.02 12.68 5.32
C LEU A 48 -17.98 12.83 6.86
N ALA A 49 -16.94 13.40 7.42
CA ALA A 49 -16.84 13.65 8.86
C ALA A 49 -17.92 14.60 9.41
N GLN A 50 -18.55 15.42 8.56
CA GLN A 50 -19.66 16.29 8.93
C GLN A 50 -21.03 15.62 8.85
N GLN A 51 -21.10 14.38 8.32
CA GLN A 51 -22.37 13.68 8.19
C GLN A 51 -22.76 12.98 9.51
N PRO A 52 -24.03 13.03 9.89
CA PRO A 52 -24.51 12.33 11.09
C PRO A 52 -24.31 10.82 10.95
N GLY A 53 -23.90 10.16 12.02
CA GLY A 53 -23.75 8.71 12.08
C GLY A 53 -22.41 8.18 11.58
N ILE A 54 -21.53 9.01 11.03
CA ILE A 54 -20.16 8.62 10.63
C ILE A 54 -19.21 8.84 11.81
N SER A 55 -18.59 7.77 12.30
CA SER A 55 -17.54 7.82 13.33
C SER A 55 -16.13 7.98 12.73
N GLY A 56 -15.95 7.57 11.47
CA GLY A 56 -14.70 7.74 10.74
C GLY A 56 -14.86 7.54 9.24
N ALA A 57 -14.04 8.24 8.46
CA ALA A 57 -14.00 8.05 7.01
C ALA A 57 -12.55 8.15 6.51
N ARG A 58 -12.15 7.22 5.67
CA ARG A 58 -10.83 7.16 5.03
C ARG A 58 -10.96 7.01 3.53
N VAL A 59 -10.21 7.81 2.79
CA VAL A 59 -10.25 7.82 1.33
C VAL A 59 -8.97 7.26 0.74
N ASN A 60 -9.11 6.23 -0.08
CA ASN A 60 -8.05 5.64 -0.87
C ASN A 60 -8.01 6.25 -2.27
N LEU A 61 -6.98 7.08 -2.53
CA LEU A 61 -6.79 7.71 -3.84
C LEU A 61 -6.46 6.66 -4.92
N THR A 62 -5.75 5.63 -4.54
CA THR A 62 -5.26 4.57 -5.45
C THR A 62 -6.40 3.70 -5.92
N MET A 63 -7.26 3.27 -5.01
CA MET A 63 -8.44 2.47 -5.31
C MET A 63 -9.67 3.34 -5.65
N LYS A 64 -9.55 4.66 -5.51
CA LYS A 64 -10.66 5.60 -5.68
C LYS A 64 -11.87 5.25 -4.82
N ARG A 65 -11.62 4.89 -3.57
CA ARG A 65 -12.60 4.36 -2.63
C ARG A 65 -12.58 5.14 -1.32
N ALA A 66 -13.75 5.40 -0.74
CA ALA A 66 -13.88 5.83 0.65
C ALA A 66 -14.34 4.65 1.50
N SER A 67 -13.63 4.39 2.58
CA SER A 67 -14.00 3.44 3.62
C SER A 67 -14.58 4.22 4.79
N ILE A 68 -15.80 3.90 5.19
CA ILE A 68 -16.58 4.66 6.18
C ILE A 68 -16.90 3.74 7.35
N THR A 69 -16.65 4.22 8.56
CA THR A 69 -17.06 3.56 9.80
C THR A 69 -18.32 4.23 10.32
N ALA A 70 -19.44 3.49 10.25
CA ALA A 70 -20.77 3.93 10.67
C ALA A 70 -21.58 2.73 11.17
N ASP A 71 -22.87 2.90 11.47
CA ASP A 71 -23.76 1.78 11.73
C ASP A 71 -23.86 0.89 10.46
N PRO A 72 -23.68 -0.44 10.55
CA PRO A 72 -23.79 -1.35 9.40
C PRO A 72 -25.09 -1.26 8.61
N GLU A 73 -26.19 -0.87 9.25
CA GLU A 73 -27.51 -0.72 8.62
C GLU A 73 -27.78 0.73 8.14
N ALA A 74 -26.81 1.63 8.25
CA ALA A 74 -27.00 3.03 7.83
C ALA A 74 -27.16 3.15 6.32
N ASP A 75 -28.11 3.97 5.86
CA ASP A 75 -28.29 4.29 4.44
C ASP A 75 -27.15 5.21 3.95
N PRO A 76 -26.35 4.81 2.95
CA PRO A 76 -25.26 5.64 2.41
C PRO A 76 -25.75 6.76 1.48
N THR A 77 -27.03 6.79 1.10
CA THR A 77 -27.59 7.76 0.15
C THR A 77 -27.38 9.23 0.56
N PRO A 78 -27.55 9.62 1.85
CA PRO A 78 -27.27 10.99 2.30
C PRO A 78 -25.79 11.38 2.11
N TRP A 79 -24.87 10.44 2.34
CA TRP A 79 -23.43 10.66 2.21
C TRP A 79 -23.01 10.86 0.75
N ILE A 80 -23.59 10.03 -0.15
CA ILE A 80 -23.41 10.14 -1.60
C ILE A 80 -23.89 11.52 -2.09
N ARG A 81 -25.04 11.98 -1.60
CA ARG A 81 -25.59 13.31 -1.94
C ARG A 81 -24.67 14.43 -1.44
N ALA A 82 -24.22 14.37 -0.19
CA ALA A 82 -23.31 15.36 0.37
C ALA A 82 -21.98 15.43 -0.40
N LEU A 83 -21.46 14.28 -0.86
CA LEU A 83 -20.29 14.21 -1.72
C LEU A 83 -20.55 14.82 -3.09
N ALA A 84 -21.73 14.57 -3.69
CA ALA A 84 -22.11 15.16 -4.98
C ALA A 84 -22.26 16.68 -4.88
N GLU A 85 -22.86 17.21 -3.81
CA GLU A 85 -22.93 18.66 -3.52
C GLU A 85 -21.53 19.26 -3.35
N GLY A 86 -20.58 18.50 -2.77
CA GLY A 86 -19.17 18.85 -2.68
C GLY A 86 -18.38 18.73 -3.99
N GLY A 87 -19.04 18.32 -5.10
CA GLY A 87 -18.41 18.15 -6.41
C GLY A 87 -17.68 16.84 -6.62
N PHE A 88 -17.98 15.82 -5.81
CA PHE A 88 -17.41 14.48 -5.92
C PHE A 88 -18.49 13.47 -6.28
N GLU A 89 -18.31 12.79 -7.42
CA GLU A 89 -19.14 11.66 -7.81
C GLU A 89 -18.82 10.47 -6.91
N ALA A 90 -19.85 9.87 -6.30
CA ALA A 90 -19.71 8.73 -5.41
C ALA A 90 -20.79 7.67 -5.71
N HIS A 91 -20.41 6.40 -5.64
CA HIS A 91 -21.29 5.25 -5.82
C HIS A 91 -21.03 4.23 -4.72
N GLU A 92 -22.03 3.46 -4.34
CA GLU A 92 -21.88 2.36 -3.40
C GLU A 92 -21.08 1.20 -4.04
N ALA A 93 -20.12 0.65 -3.28
CA ALA A 93 -19.27 -0.44 -3.76
C ALA A 93 -19.98 -1.78 -3.56
N GLN A 94 -20.93 -2.13 -4.40
CA GLN A 94 -21.62 -3.42 -4.39
C GLN A 94 -20.98 -4.48 -5.30
N GLU A 95 -20.06 -4.13 -6.21
CA GLU A 95 -19.39 -5.11 -7.07
C GLU A 95 -17.92 -4.75 -7.33
N LEU A 96 -17.05 -5.70 -7.07
CA LEU A 96 -15.59 -5.66 -7.28
C LEU A 96 -15.16 -5.69 -8.77
N ASN A 97 -16.08 -5.67 -9.71
CA ASN A 97 -15.82 -5.74 -11.14
C ASN A 97 -16.42 -4.54 -11.89
N LEU A 98 -15.94 -3.31 -11.58
CA LEU A 98 -16.16 -2.21 -12.51
C LEU A 98 -15.24 -2.39 -13.72
N PRO A 99 -15.79 -2.49 -14.95
CA PRO A 99 -14.99 -2.51 -16.17
C PRO A 99 -14.10 -1.26 -16.20
N ASP A 100 -12.88 -1.42 -16.70
CA ASP A 100 -11.88 -0.35 -16.83
C ASP A 100 -12.23 0.65 -17.96
N ASP A 101 -13.48 1.10 -18.02
CA ASP A 101 -14.01 2.00 -19.06
C ASP A 101 -13.30 3.36 -19.05
N GLY A 102 -12.84 3.83 -17.89
CA GLY A 102 -12.18 5.13 -17.78
C GLY A 102 -10.85 5.20 -18.53
N THR A 103 -10.03 4.16 -18.47
CA THR A 103 -8.74 4.14 -19.19
C THR A 103 -8.92 3.86 -20.67
N ARG A 104 -9.83 2.97 -21.03
CA ARG A 104 -10.16 2.70 -22.43
C ARG A 104 -10.62 3.97 -23.13
N MET A 105 -11.50 4.73 -22.48
CA MET A 105 -11.98 6.01 -23.04
C MET A 105 -10.86 7.05 -23.15
N LEU A 106 -9.93 7.13 -22.20
CA LEU A 106 -8.77 8.02 -22.30
C LEU A 106 -7.85 7.64 -23.47
N ILE A 107 -7.65 6.35 -23.72
CA ILE A 107 -6.87 5.88 -24.88
C ILE A 107 -7.57 6.24 -26.19
N VAL A 108 -8.90 6.08 -26.27
CA VAL A 108 -9.68 6.49 -27.45
C VAL A 108 -9.54 8.00 -27.70
N ARG A 109 -9.67 8.81 -26.65
CA ARG A 109 -9.50 10.28 -26.75
C ARG A 109 -8.09 10.68 -27.17
N LEU A 110 -7.08 9.98 -26.63
CA LEU A 110 -5.69 10.17 -27.04
C LEU A 110 -5.49 9.82 -28.53
N GLY A 111 -6.09 8.73 -29.00
CA GLY A 111 -6.07 8.33 -30.41
C GLY A 111 -6.71 9.37 -31.32
N VAL A 112 -7.89 9.87 -30.93
CA VAL A 112 -8.58 10.94 -31.69
C VAL A 112 -7.76 12.22 -31.72
N ALA A 113 -7.21 12.66 -30.57
CA ALA A 113 -6.35 13.84 -30.51
C ALA A 113 -5.10 13.68 -31.38
N GLY A 114 -4.44 12.52 -31.33
CA GLY A 114 -3.24 12.24 -32.13
C GLY A 114 -3.52 12.19 -33.63
N PHE A 115 -4.61 11.55 -34.04
CA PHE A 115 -5.02 11.51 -35.42
C PHE A 115 -5.36 12.92 -35.95
N ALA A 116 -6.15 13.69 -35.21
CA ALA A 116 -6.51 15.05 -35.60
C ALA A 116 -5.27 15.96 -35.64
N MET A 117 -4.39 15.88 -34.60
CA MET A 117 -3.13 16.62 -34.54
C MET A 117 -2.27 16.37 -35.81
N MET A 118 -2.09 15.09 -36.18
CA MET A 118 -1.25 14.74 -37.32
C MET A 118 -1.80 15.30 -38.63
N ASN A 119 -3.11 15.23 -38.85
CA ASN A 119 -3.74 15.77 -40.03
C ASN A 119 -3.66 17.29 -40.11
N VAL A 120 -3.96 17.97 -38.99
CA VAL A 120 -3.89 19.46 -38.94
C VAL A 120 -2.44 19.94 -39.09
N MET A 121 -1.46 19.20 -38.48
CA MET A 121 -0.04 19.53 -38.65
C MET A 121 0.41 19.48 -40.12
N LEU A 122 -0.04 18.50 -40.91
CA LEU A 122 0.24 18.44 -42.35
C LEU A 122 -0.27 19.67 -43.10
N LEU A 123 -1.47 20.14 -42.75
CA LEU A 123 -2.04 21.38 -43.34
C LEU A 123 -1.26 22.63 -42.87
N SER A 124 -0.88 22.69 -41.60
CA SER A 124 -0.05 23.78 -41.09
C SER A 124 1.32 23.85 -41.75
N VAL A 125 1.97 22.70 -41.97
CA VAL A 125 3.26 22.64 -42.68
C VAL A 125 3.11 23.14 -44.11
N ALA A 126 2.02 22.82 -44.82
CA ALA A 126 1.77 23.33 -46.16
C ALA A 126 1.61 24.86 -46.17
N VAL A 127 0.92 25.44 -45.17
CA VAL A 127 0.82 26.91 -45.00
C VAL A 127 2.20 27.53 -44.71
N TRP A 128 3.00 26.95 -43.83
CA TRP A 128 4.35 27.45 -43.51
C TRP A 128 5.33 27.32 -44.69
N SER A 129 5.06 26.34 -45.58
CA SER A 129 5.87 26.13 -46.79
C SER A 129 5.51 27.05 -47.97
N GLY A 130 4.55 28.00 -47.76
CA GLY A 130 4.26 29.05 -48.72
C GLY A 130 2.87 28.99 -49.38
N ALA A 131 1.94 28.19 -48.87
CA ALA A 131 0.55 28.28 -49.35
C ALA A 131 -0.02 29.66 -48.98
N ALA A 132 -0.49 30.38 -49.99
CA ALA A 132 -0.96 31.75 -49.84
C ALA A 132 -2.43 31.93 -50.26
N ASP A 133 -3.02 33.03 -49.85
CA ASP A 133 -4.36 33.49 -50.18
C ASP A 133 -5.47 32.42 -50.01
N ALA A 134 -6.26 32.16 -51.03
CA ALA A 134 -7.39 31.25 -50.99
C ALA A 134 -6.99 29.78 -50.58
N THR A 135 -5.78 29.33 -50.89
CA THR A 135 -5.31 27.99 -50.51
C THR A 135 -5.00 27.93 -49.01
N ARG A 136 -4.40 29.00 -48.46
CA ARG A 136 -4.18 29.12 -46.99
C ARG A 136 -5.49 29.14 -46.27
N ASP A 137 -6.44 29.97 -46.70
CA ASP A 137 -7.73 30.12 -46.09
C ASP A 137 -8.53 28.79 -46.11
N MET A 138 -8.47 28.07 -47.20
CA MET A 138 -9.05 26.73 -47.32
C MET A 138 -8.41 25.75 -46.30
N PHE A 139 -7.08 25.74 -46.18
CA PHE A 139 -6.39 24.89 -45.19
C PHE A 139 -6.73 25.27 -43.74
N HIS A 140 -6.89 26.55 -43.43
CA HIS A 140 -7.33 27.00 -42.14
C HIS A 140 -8.77 26.54 -41.81
N TRP A 141 -9.70 26.60 -42.78
CA TRP A 141 -11.07 26.13 -42.57
C TRP A 141 -11.14 24.60 -42.44
N ILE A 142 -10.37 23.83 -43.21
CA ILE A 142 -10.26 22.36 -43.04
C ILE A 142 -9.67 22.03 -41.68
N SER A 143 -8.63 22.74 -41.28
CA SER A 143 -8.03 22.58 -39.95
C SER A 143 -9.03 22.88 -38.81
N ALA A 144 -9.84 23.93 -38.96
CA ALA A 144 -10.90 24.25 -38.00
C ALA A 144 -11.95 23.13 -37.89
N ALA A 145 -12.40 22.62 -39.06
CA ALA A 145 -13.41 21.54 -39.13
C ALA A 145 -12.93 20.23 -38.47
N ILE A 146 -11.64 19.96 -38.51
CA ILE A 146 -11.01 18.78 -37.86
C ILE A 146 -10.73 19.08 -36.37
N ALA A 147 -10.10 20.22 -36.09
CA ALA A 147 -9.54 20.51 -34.78
C ALA A 147 -10.60 20.79 -33.70
N ILE A 148 -11.64 21.56 -34.03
CA ILE A 148 -12.64 21.97 -33.05
C ILE A 148 -13.42 20.76 -32.49
N PRO A 149 -14.03 19.88 -33.32
CA PRO A 149 -14.71 18.69 -32.80
C PRO A 149 -13.77 17.74 -32.06
N ALA A 150 -12.55 17.54 -32.61
CA ALA A 150 -11.56 16.67 -31.98
C ALA A 150 -11.09 17.20 -30.61
N ALA A 151 -10.82 18.49 -30.50
CA ALA A 151 -10.43 19.12 -29.24
C ALA A 151 -11.55 19.05 -28.19
N LEU A 152 -12.81 19.35 -28.58
CA LEU A 152 -13.95 19.27 -27.68
C LEU A 152 -14.18 17.84 -27.17
N PHE A 153 -14.07 16.84 -28.02
CA PHE A 153 -14.19 15.44 -27.63
C PHE A 153 -12.99 14.98 -26.75
N ALA A 154 -11.77 15.26 -27.20
CA ALA A 154 -10.57 14.78 -26.54
C ALA A 154 -10.33 15.48 -25.21
N ALA A 155 -10.55 16.79 -25.11
CA ALA A 155 -10.34 17.56 -23.89
C ALA A 155 -11.50 17.50 -22.89
N GLN A 156 -12.58 16.76 -23.17
CA GLN A 156 -13.74 16.67 -22.29
C GLN A 156 -13.40 16.32 -20.81
N PRO A 157 -12.41 15.46 -20.49
CA PRO A 157 -12.05 15.21 -19.10
C PRO A 157 -11.49 16.44 -18.38
N PHE A 158 -10.80 17.31 -19.10
CA PHE A 158 -10.31 18.60 -18.56
C PHE A 158 -11.46 19.56 -18.35
N PHE A 159 -12.36 19.69 -19.33
CA PHE A 159 -13.52 20.58 -19.23
C PHE A 159 -14.49 20.20 -18.12
N SER A 160 -14.82 18.91 -17.96
CA SER A 160 -15.72 18.44 -16.91
C SER A 160 -15.16 18.69 -15.52
N ASN A 161 -13.87 18.40 -15.31
CA ASN A 161 -13.20 18.63 -14.04
C ASN A 161 -13.04 20.13 -13.73
N ALA A 162 -12.71 20.94 -14.74
CA ALA A 162 -12.64 22.39 -14.60
C ALA A 162 -13.99 23.00 -14.24
N TRP A 163 -15.05 22.57 -14.91
CA TRP A 163 -16.41 23.03 -14.65
C TRP A 163 -16.91 22.67 -13.26
N SER A 164 -16.66 21.44 -12.83
CA SER A 164 -17.00 20.98 -11.46
C SER A 164 -16.27 21.78 -10.39
N ALA A 165 -14.98 22.09 -10.62
CA ALA A 165 -14.19 22.90 -9.70
C ALA A 165 -14.71 24.35 -9.63
N LEU A 166 -15.00 24.95 -10.78
CA LEU A 166 -15.53 26.33 -10.85
C LEU A 166 -16.91 26.46 -10.20
N LYS A 167 -17.81 25.49 -10.41
CA LYS A 167 -19.11 25.45 -9.71
C LYS A 167 -18.96 25.41 -8.18
N ALA A 168 -17.93 24.73 -7.70
CA ALA A 168 -17.61 24.66 -6.27
C ALA A 168 -16.80 25.87 -5.77
N GLY A 169 -16.65 26.94 -6.57
CA GLY A 169 -15.88 28.13 -6.22
C GLY A 169 -14.38 27.91 -6.08
N ARG A 170 -13.83 26.92 -6.82
CA ARG A 170 -12.46 26.43 -6.63
C ARG A 170 -11.68 26.43 -7.94
N LEU A 171 -10.36 26.56 -7.85
CA LEU A 171 -9.45 26.42 -8.99
C LEU A 171 -8.67 25.10 -8.85
N ASN A 172 -8.77 24.26 -9.86
CA ASN A 172 -7.91 23.07 -10.03
C ASN A 172 -6.99 23.25 -11.24
N MET A 173 -6.07 22.31 -11.47
CA MET A 173 -5.13 22.39 -12.59
C MET A 173 -5.81 22.20 -13.97
N ASP A 174 -7.04 21.71 -14.02
CA ASP A 174 -7.78 21.53 -15.27
C ASP A 174 -8.43 22.84 -15.76
N VAL A 175 -8.62 23.84 -14.88
CA VAL A 175 -9.16 25.15 -15.24
C VAL A 175 -8.25 25.93 -16.19
N PRO A 176 -6.94 26.14 -15.88
CA PRO A 176 -6.06 26.82 -16.82
C PRO A 176 -5.82 26.04 -18.11
N ILE A 177 -5.79 24.69 -18.04
CA ILE A 177 -5.66 23.83 -19.22
C ILE A 177 -6.88 23.99 -20.14
N SER A 178 -8.08 23.92 -19.59
CA SER A 178 -9.32 24.10 -20.33
C SER A 178 -9.39 25.48 -20.97
N LEU A 179 -9.01 26.51 -20.22
CA LEU A 179 -8.96 27.88 -20.73
C LEU A 179 -7.94 28.01 -21.85
N ALA A 180 -6.76 27.42 -21.73
CA ALA A 180 -5.73 27.46 -22.77
C ALA A 180 -6.20 26.79 -24.07
N ILE A 181 -6.84 25.62 -24.00
CA ILE A 181 -7.39 24.93 -25.19
C ILE A 181 -8.50 25.76 -25.85
N LEU A 182 -9.43 26.30 -25.06
CA LEU A 182 -10.53 27.12 -25.57
C LEU A 182 -10.03 28.43 -26.19
N LEU A 183 -9.04 29.09 -25.57
CA LEU A 183 -8.45 30.31 -26.12
C LEU A 183 -7.68 30.03 -27.40
N ALA A 184 -6.91 28.94 -27.46
CA ALA A 184 -6.18 28.56 -28.67
C ALA A 184 -7.13 28.22 -29.82
N CYS A 185 -8.20 27.48 -29.59
CA CYS A 185 -9.22 27.19 -30.61
C CYS A 185 -9.99 28.44 -31.02
N GLY A 186 -10.41 29.28 -30.06
CA GLY A 186 -11.17 30.51 -30.33
C GLY A 186 -10.35 31.52 -31.11
N MET A 187 -9.09 31.74 -30.72
CA MET A 187 -8.18 32.63 -31.44
C MET A 187 -7.89 32.14 -32.85
N SER A 188 -7.68 30.84 -33.03
CA SER A 188 -7.46 30.23 -34.36
C SER A 188 -8.69 30.39 -35.24
N LEU A 189 -9.87 30.23 -34.71
CA LEU A 189 -11.13 30.46 -35.44
C LEU A 189 -11.30 31.95 -35.86
N TYR A 190 -11.01 32.86 -34.93
CA TYR A 190 -11.01 34.28 -35.22
C TYR A 190 -10.04 34.61 -36.37
N GLU A 191 -8.80 34.17 -36.31
CA GLU A 191 -7.79 34.34 -37.35
C GLU A 191 -8.28 33.77 -38.69
N THR A 192 -8.90 32.60 -38.67
CA THR A 192 -9.45 31.94 -39.89
C THR A 192 -10.57 32.81 -40.50
N THR A 193 -11.44 33.42 -39.68
CA THR A 193 -12.52 34.32 -40.20
C THR A 193 -11.99 35.64 -40.74
N GLN A 194 -10.82 36.09 -40.29
CA GLN A 194 -10.18 37.33 -40.76
C GLN A 194 -9.13 37.08 -41.86
N SER A 195 -9.07 35.87 -42.43
CA SER A 195 -8.03 35.45 -43.38
C SER A 195 -6.59 35.74 -42.89
N GLY A 196 -6.39 35.59 -41.56
CA GLY A 196 -5.11 35.82 -40.92
C GLY A 196 -3.99 34.93 -41.40
N ALA A 197 -2.75 35.35 -41.23
CA ALA A 197 -1.58 34.62 -41.69
C ALA A 197 -1.34 33.28 -40.93
N HIS A 198 -1.79 33.16 -39.68
CA HIS A 198 -1.48 32.03 -38.81
C HIS A 198 -2.72 31.58 -38.01
N ALA A 199 -3.11 30.33 -38.20
CA ALA A 199 -4.06 29.65 -37.33
C ALA A 199 -3.30 28.62 -36.45
N TYR A 200 -3.62 28.55 -35.14
CA TYR A 200 -2.91 27.73 -34.12
C TYR A 200 -3.69 26.47 -33.72
N PHE A 201 -4.47 25.89 -34.63
CA PHE A 201 -5.22 24.65 -34.35
C PHE A 201 -4.32 23.47 -34.04
N ASP A 202 -3.15 23.39 -34.69
CA ASP A 202 -2.09 22.43 -34.42
C ASP A 202 -1.56 22.52 -33.02
N ALA A 203 -1.38 23.75 -32.48
CA ALA A 203 -0.95 23.96 -31.10
C ALA A 203 -2.01 23.50 -30.09
N ALA A 204 -3.31 23.82 -30.33
CA ALA A 204 -4.39 23.39 -29.46
C ALA A 204 -4.53 21.86 -29.39
N LEU A 205 -4.44 21.17 -30.54
CA LEU A 205 -4.50 19.71 -30.61
C LEU A 205 -3.25 19.04 -30.03
N SER A 206 -2.08 19.60 -30.31
CA SER A 206 -0.82 19.09 -29.74
C SER A 206 -0.81 19.22 -28.21
N LEU A 207 -1.25 20.36 -27.68
CA LEU A 207 -1.43 20.55 -26.24
C LEU A 207 -2.36 19.47 -25.66
N THR A 208 -3.54 19.30 -26.25
CA THR A 208 -4.52 18.30 -25.82
C THR A 208 -3.94 16.88 -25.87
N PHE A 209 -3.24 16.52 -26.96
CA PHE A 209 -2.61 15.22 -27.15
C PHE A 209 -1.55 14.94 -26.07
N PHE A 210 -0.59 15.86 -25.86
CA PHE A 210 0.47 15.65 -24.89
C PHE A 210 -0.04 15.61 -23.44
N LEU A 211 -1.04 16.41 -23.10
CA LEU A 211 -1.68 16.36 -21.79
C LEU A 211 -2.42 15.03 -21.55
N LEU A 212 -3.13 14.51 -22.56
CA LEU A 212 -3.77 13.20 -22.49
C LEU A 212 -2.74 12.07 -22.44
N ALA A 213 -1.66 12.15 -23.22
CA ALA A 213 -0.56 11.19 -23.19
C ALA A 213 0.07 11.13 -21.79
N GLY A 214 0.32 12.28 -21.19
CA GLY A 214 0.79 12.37 -19.80
C GLY A 214 -0.18 11.71 -18.80
N ARG A 215 -1.50 11.95 -18.95
CA ARG A 215 -2.53 11.32 -18.11
C ARG A 215 -2.60 9.79 -18.29
N VAL A 216 -2.55 9.31 -19.53
CA VAL A 216 -2.55 7.85 -19.82
C VAL A 216 -1.30 7.20 -19.25
N LEU A 217 -0.14 7.85 -19.40
CA LEU A 217 1.12 7.35 -18.86
C LEU A 217 1.09 7.31 -17.34
N ASP A 218 0.64 8.38 -16.68
CA ASP A 218 0.45 8.44 -15.23
C ASP A 218 -0.46 7.31 -14.72
N GLN A 219 -1.62 7.09 -15.38
CA GLN A 219 -2.50 5.99 -15.01
C GLN A 219 -1.85 4.61 -15.18
N ARG A 220 -1.14 4.38 -16.29
CA ARG A 220 -0.44 3.11 -16.53
C ARG A 220 0.65 2.86 -15.48
N MET A 221 1.40 3.90 -15.12
CA MET A 221 2.46 3.79 -14.13
C MET A 221 1.90 3.56 -12.72
N ARG A 222 0.83 4.25 -12.33
CA ARG A 222 0.11 3.99 -11.07
C ARG A 222 -0.40 2.55 -11.01
N ARG A 223 -0.93 2.00 -12.12
CA ARG A 223 -1.34 0.59 -12.18
C ARG A 223 -0.17 -0.37 -12.03
N ALA A 224 0.93 -0.12 -12.73
CA ALA A 224 2.12 -0.93 -12.58
C ALA A 224 2.72 -0.91 -11.15
N ALA A 225 2.45 0.16 -10.40
CA ALA A 225 2.83 0.29 -9.01
C ALA A 225 1.83 -0.33 -8.02
N ARG A 226 0.55 -0.53 -8.42
CA ARG A 226 -0.55 -1.09 -7.60
C ARG A 226 -0.50 -2.61 -7.41
N SER A 227 0.47 -3.34 -7.95
CA SER A 227 0.39 -4.79 -8.12
C SER A 227 0.21 -5.58 -6.81
N ALA A 228 0.77 -5.13 -5.68
CA ALA A 228 0.82 -5.93 -4.46
C ALA A 228 -0.56 -6.17 -3.80
N ALA A 229 -1.37 -5.13 -3.60
CA ALA A 229 -2.71 -5.28 -3.02
C ALA A 229 -3.69 -5.93 -3.99
N GLN A 230 -3.58 -5.59 -5.29
CA GLN A 230 -4.41 -6.20 -6.33
C GLN A 230 -4.04 -7.66 -6.58
N ASP A 231 -2.75 -8.01 -6.50
CA ASP A 231 -2.28 -9.39 -6.62
C ASP A 231 -2.83 -10.24 -5.46
N LEU A 232 -2.89 -9.70 -4.24
CA LEU A 232 -3.55 -10.36 -3.10
C LEU A 232 -5.06 -10.50 -3.29
N ALA A 233 -5.75 -9.45 -3.73
CA ALA A 233 -7.19 -9.50 -3.97
C ALA A 233 -7.55 -10.44 -5.13
N ALA A 234 -6.68 -10.53 -6.17
CA ALA A 234 -6.86 -11.47 -7.28
C ALA A 234 -6.66 -12.94 -6.88
N LEU A 235 -6.16 -13.22 -5.67
CA LEU A 235 -6.04 -14.57 -5.12
C LEU A 235 -7.38 -15.10 -4.59
N GLU A 236 -8.43 -14.28 -4.51
CA GLU A 236 -9.76 -14.72 -4.08
C GLU A 236 -10.50 -15.50 -5.16
N SER A 237 -10.98 -16.69 -4.78
CA SER A 237 -11.88 -17.48 -5.60
C SER A 237 -13.30 -16.97 -5.44
N SER A 238 -14.03 -16.73 -6.52
CA SER A 238 -15.42 -16.26 -6.46
C SER A 238 -16.43 -17.36 -6.10
N ARG A 239 -16.09 -18.63 -6.28
CA ARG A 239 -16.93 -19.79 -5.99
C ARG A 239 -16.13 -20.90 -5.34
N VAL A 240 -16.82 -21.67 -4.48
CA VAL A 240 -16.25 -22.83 -3.76
C VAL A 240 -17.19 -24.01 -3.85
N ILE A 241 -16.67 -25.22 -3.66
CA ILE A 241 -17.46 -26.44 -3.58
C ILE A 241 -17.70 -26.74 -2.09
N ARG A 242 -18.95 -26.59 -1.65
CA ARG A 242 -19.40 -26.97 -0.30
C ARG A 242 -19.94 -28.39 -0.32
N ILE A 243 -19.69 -29.13 0.74
CA ILE A 243 -20.24 -30.48 0.93
C ILE A 243 -21.58 -30.33 1.70
N GLU A 244 -22.69 -30.60 1.03
CA GLU A 244 -24.05 -30.55 1.59
C GLU A 244 -24.63 -31.96 1.52
N ASP A 245 -24.97 -32.54 2.65
CA ASP A 245 -25.54 -33.91 2.73
C ASP A 245 -24.79 -34.98 1.91
N GLY A 246 -23.46 -34.84 1.85
CA GLY A 246 -22.56 -35.71 1.06
C GLY A 246 -22.48 -35.38 -0.44
N ALA A 247 -23.19 -34.38 -0.92
CA ALA A 247 -23.10 -33.89 -2.30
C ALA A 247 -22.17 -32.69 -2.42
N HIS A 248 -21.46 -32.58 -3.54
CA HIS A 248 -20.56 -31.47 -3.85
C HIS A 248 -21.35 -30.36 -4.58
N VAL A 249 -21.67 -29.25 -3.91
CA VAL A 249 -22.44 -28.14 -4.43
C VAL A 249 -21.59 -26.90 -4.59
N SER A 250 -21.57 -26.32 -5.81
CA SER A 250 -20.85 -25.06 -6.05
C SER A 250 -21.65 -23.87 -5.50
N ARG A 251 -21.04 -23.13 -4.54
CA ARG A 251 -21.64 -21.95 -3.91
C ARG A 251 -20.79 -20.70 -4.16
N PRO A 252 -21.38 -19.49 -4.20
CA PRO A 252 -20.64 -18.26 -4.10
C PRO A 252 -19.88 -18.19 -2.77
N LEU A 253 -18.68 -17.59 -2.76
CA LEU A 253 -17.90 -17.42 -1.53
C LEU A 253 -18.67 -16.66 -0.44
N THR A 254 -19.53 -15.73 -0.82
CA THR A 254 -20.37 -14.92 0.10
C THR A 254 -21.40 -15.72 0.87
N GLU A 255 -21.74 -16.94 0.43
CA GLU A 255 -22.68 -17.83 1.12
C GLU A 255 -22.03 -18.81 2.09
N ILE A 256 -20.69 -18.80 2.19
CA ILE A 256 -19.95 -19.71 3.05
C ILE A 256 -19.88 -19.16 4.47
N ALA A 257 -20.21 -20.00 5.44
CA ALA A 257 -20.16 -19.72 6.86
C ALA A 257 -19.06 -20.49 7.58
N VAL A 258 -18.66 -20.02 8.77
CA VAL A 258 -17.73 -20.74 9.65
C VAL A 258 -18.33 -22.10 10.02
N GLY A 259 -17.55 -23.16 9.89
CA GLY A 259 -17.97 -24.54 10.10
C GLY A 259 -18.41 -25.29 8.83
N ASP A 260 -18.61 -24.60 7.69
CA ASP A 260 -18.93 -25.26 6.43
C ASP A 260 -17.78 -26.17 5.98
N ARG A 261 -18.13 -27.38 5.49
CA ARG A 261 -17.19 -28.32 4.91
C ARG A 261 -17.01 -28.00 3.42
N LEU A 262 -15.77 -27.82 3.02
CA LEU A 262 -15.40 -27.48 1.65
C LEU A 262 -14.54 -28.58 1.04
N TRP A 263 -14.74 -28.79 -0.26
CA TRP A 263 -13.94 -29.73 -1.05
C TRP A 263 -13.02 -28.96 -2.00
N LEU A 264 -11.73 -29.31 -2.01
CA LEU A 264 -10.71 -28.64 -2.79
C LEU A 264 -9.94 -29.67 -3.63
N ALA A 265 -9.87 -29.44 -4.93
CA ALA A 265 -9.06 -30.24 -5.84
C ALA A 265 -7.57 -29.92 -5.70
N ALA A 266 -6.68 -30.83 -6.14
CA ALA A 266 -5.26 -30.50 -6.30
C ALA A 266 -5.08 -29.29 -7.21
N GLY A 267 -4.19 -28.37 -6.83
CA GLY A 267 -3.97 -27.10 -7.50
C GLY A 267 -5.01 -26.03 -7.17
N ALA A 268 -6.02 -26.34 -6.37
CA ALA A 268 -7.02 -25.37 -5.95
C ALA A 268 -6.44 -24.44 -4.87
N ARG A 269 -6.85 -23.16 -4.93
CA ARG A 269 -6.51 -22.17 -3.92
C ARG A 269 -7.56 -22.19 -2.81
N LEU A 270 -7.13 -22.14 -1.55
CA LEU A 270 -8.01 -22.01 -0.41
C LEU A 270 -8.76 -20.67 -0.45
N PRO A 271 -10.11 -20.70 -0.47
CA PRO A 271 -10.93 -19.49 -0.54
C PRO A 271 -11.13 -18.80 0.81
N VAL A 272 -11.00 -19.54 1.90
CA VAL A 272 -11.23 -19.12 3.29
C VAL A 272 -10.15 -19.69 4.19
N ASP A 273 -10.00 -19.17 5.41
CA ASP A 273 -9.17 -19.86 6.41
C ASP A 273 -9.91 -21.11 6.86
N ALA A 274 -9.22 -22.23 6.96
CA ALA A 274 -9.83 -23.51 7.20
C ALA A 274 -8.95 -24.46 8.02
N GLU A 275 -9.56 -25.49 8.58
CA GLU A 275 -8.89 -26.61 9.23
C GLU A 275 -8.95 -27.82 8.30
N LEU A 276 -7.81 -28.52 8.13
CA LEU A 276 -7.71 -29.70 7.28
C LEU A 276 -8.44 -30.90 7.92
N LEU A 277 -9.43 -31.45 7.23
CA LEU A 277 -10.16 -32.64 7.67
C LEU A 277 -9.62 -33.95 7.08
N SER A 278 -8.92 -33.86 5.95
CA SER A 278 -8.24 -35.03 5.33
C SER A 278 -6.98 -35.39 6.10
N ASP A 279 -6.46 -36.62 5.92
CA ASP A 279 -5.34 -37.13 6.70
C ASP A 279 -4.00 -36.43 6.46
N GLY A 280 -3.86 -35.72 5.32
CA GLY A 280 -2.71 -34.92 5.01
C GLY A 280 -2.85 -34.15 3.70
N ALA A 281 -2.10 -33.06 3.57
CA ALA A 281 -2.00 -32.28 2.34
C ALA A 281 -0.62 -31.62 2.23
N GLU A 282 -0.13 -31.44 1.02
CA GLU A 282 0.97 -30.52 0.73
C GLU A 282 0.39 -29.21 0.22
N VAL A 283 0.85 -28.11 0.78
CA VAL A 283 0.37 -26.77 0.42
C VAL A 283 1.53 -25.86 0.03
N ASP A 284 1.32 -25.07 -1.02
CA ASP A 284 2.18 -23.97 -1.42
C ASP A 284 1.68 -22.68 -0.78
N ARG A 285 2.56 -22.04 -0.01
CA ARG A 285 2.31 -20.81 0.71
C ARG A 285 2.98 -19.59 0.06
N SER A 286 3.63 -19.79 -1.07
CA SER A 286 4.48 -18.77 -1.71
C SER A 286 3.75 -17.43 -1.97
N ALA A 287 2.46 -17.49 -2.29
CA ALA A 287 1.66 -16.30 -2.52
C ALA A 287 1.42 -15.45 -1.26
N ILE A 288 1.49 -16.05 -0.06
CA ILE A 288 1.23 -15.39 1.22
C ILE A 288 2.54 -15.09 1.95
N THR A 289 3.46 -16.07 2.01
CA THR A 289 4.70 -15.96 2.79
C THR A 289 5.92 -15.60 1.96
N GLY A 290 5.86 -15.73 0.63
CA GLY A 290 7.01 -15.60 -0.26
C GLY A 290 7.94 -16.82 -0.28
N GLU A 291 7.67 -17.87 0.50
CA GLU A 291 8.47 -19.09 0.58
C GLU A 291 8.01 -20.09 -0.49
N SER A 292 8.91 -20.50 -1.38
CA SER A 292 8.60 -21.37 -2.52
C SER A 292 8.59 -22.87 -2.18
N LEU A 293 8.78 -23.25 -0.92
CA LEU A 293 8.80 -24.65 -0.50
C LEU A 293 7.40 -25.13 -0.15
N ALA A 294 7.02 -26.29 -0.71
CA ALA A 294 5.81 -27.00 -0.33
C ALA A 294 5.90 -27.45 1.14
N VAL A 295 4.82 -27.24 1.89
CA VAL A 295 4.74 -27.61 3.31
C VAL A 295 3.72 -28.72 3.48
N ALA A 296 4.15 -29.85 4.04
CA ALA A 296 3.26 -30.94 4.41
C ALA A 296 2.44 -30.55 5.66
N ARG A 297 1.12 -30.78 5.61
CA ARG A 297 0.15 -30.51 6.66
C ARG A 297 -0.60 -31.78 7.02
N GLY A 298 -0.71 -32.08 8.30
CA GLY A 298 -1.49 -33.20 8.81
C GLY A 298 -2.95 -32.78 9.08
N ARG A 299 -3.80 -33.78 9.37
CA ARG A 299 -5.20 -33.55 9.78
C ARG A 299 -5.27 -32.63 10.98
N GLY A 300 -6.24 -31.71 11.00
CA GLY A 300 -6.38 -30.69 12.04
C GLY A 300 -5.49 -29.45 11.86
N ALA A 301 -4.59 -29.44 10.87
CA ALA A 301 -3.74 -28.28 10.62
C ALA A 301 -4.56 -27.11 10.07
N ARG A 302 -4.22 -25.89 10.53
CA ARG A 302 -4.79 -24.67 9.99
C ARG A 302 -4.16 -24.30 8.66
N LEU A 303 -5.02 -23.98 7.71
CA LEU A 303 -4.69 -23.53 6.36
C LEU A 303 -5.24 -22.13 6.19
N SER A 304 -4.50 -21.25 5.54
CA SER A 304 -4.90 -19.86 5.35
C SER A 304 -5.49 -19.63 3.95
N ALA A 305 -6.48 -18.75 3.86
CA ALA A 305 -6.99 -18.29 2.57
C ALA A 305 -5.84 -17.80 1.68
N GLY A 306 -5.82 -18.25 0.41
CA GLY A 306 -4.77 -17.92 -0.55
C GLY A 306 -3.66 -18.98 -0.68
N GLU A 307 -3.52 -19.94 0.25
CA GLU A 307 -2.63 -21.10 0.07
C GLU A 307 -3.15 -21.99 -1.07
N VAL A 308 -2.25 -22.68 -1.77
CA VAL A 308 -2.61 -23.59 -2.88
C VAL A 308 -2.35 -25.03 -2.45
N THR A 309 -3.36 -25.90 -2.49
CA THR A 309 -3.15 -27.31 -2.24
C THR A 309 -2.45 -27.96 -3.42
N LEU A 310 -1.32 -28.64 -3.16
CA LEU A 310 -0.56 -29.37 -4.19
C LEU A 310 -1.00 -30.81 -4.31
N THR A 311 -1.55 -31.36 -3.23
CA THR A 311 -2.13 -32.71 -3.18
C THR A 311 -3.65 -32.59 -3.03
N GLY A 312 -4.40 -33.57 -3.52
CA GLY A 312 -5.85 -33.54 -3.37
C GLY A 312 -6.54 -34.71 -4.07
N PRO A 313 -7.85 -34.77 -3.96
CA PRO A 313 -8.73 -33.80 -3.32
C PRO A 313 -8.62 -33.80 -1.79
N ILE A 314 -8.82 -32.65 -1.17
CA ILE A 314 -8.85 -32.50 0.28
C ILE A 314 -10.18 -31.92 0.76
N GLU A 315 -10.57 -32.29 1.98
CA GLU A 315 -11.67 -31.69 2.70
C GLU A 315 -11.17 -30.79 3.82
N VAL A 316 -11.80 -29.62 3.96
CA VAL A 316 -11.45 -28.66 4.99
C VAL A 316 -12.72 -28.10 5.64
N ALA A 317 -12.64 -27.67 6.89
CA ALA A 317 -13.72 -26.93 7.58
C ALA A 317 -13.36 -25.44 7.66
N ALA A 318 -14.25 -24.57 7.22
CA ALA A 318 -14.04 -23.13 7.27
C ALA A 318 -13.91 -22.62 8.73
N THR A 319 -12.83 -21.90 9.05
CA THR A 319 -12.60 -21.33 10.39
C THR A 319 -12.74 -19.82 10.43
N ALA A 320 -12.50 -19.12 9.30
CA ALA A 320 -12.82 -17.71 9.13
C ALA A 320 -13.22 -17.44 7.67
N VAL A 321 -14.19 -16.57 7.47
CA VAL A 321 -14.79 -16.25 6.16
C VAL A 321 -14.87 -14.74 5.93
N GLY A 322 -14.95 -14.31 4.66
CA GLY A 322 -15.12 -12.91 4.30
C GLY A 322 -13.97 -12.02 4.78
N GLU A 323 -14.29 -10.92 5.45
CA GLU A 323 -13.31 -9.93 5.92
C GLU A 323 -12.40 -10.46 7.04
N ASP A 324 -12.79 -11.54 7.73
CA ASP A 324 -12.03 -12.14 8.83
C ASP A 324 -10.96 -13.13 8.37
N THR A 325 -10.87 -13.42 7.06
CA THR A 325 -9.82 -14.28 6.52
C THR A 325 -8.44 -13.63 6.61
N THR A 326 -7.41 -14.47 6.76
CA THR A 326 -6.00 -14.02 6.79
C THR A 326 -5.64 -13.21 5.53
N LEU A 327 -6.10 -13.65 4.36
CA LEU A 327 -5.87 -12.97 3.09
C LEU A 327 -6.50 -11.57 3.06
N ARG A 328 -7.76 -11.45 3.50
CA ARG A 328 -8.46 -10.15 3.56
C ARG A 328 -7.84 -9.21 4.58
N ARG A 329 -7.45 -9.70 5.73
CA ARG A 329 -6.71 -8.91 6.72
C ARG A 329 -5.39 -8.40 6.17
N MET A 330 -4.63 -9.21 5.42
CA MET A 330 -3.40 -8.78 4.75
C MET A 330 -3.68 -7.73 3.66
N THR A 331 -4.67 -7.96 2.81
CA THR A 331 -5.09 -6.99 1.78
C THR A 331 -5.43 -5.63 2.40
N ARG A 332 -6.21 -5.63 3.48
CA ARG A 332 -6.58 -4.41 4.22
C ARG A 332 -5.37 -3.68 4.81
N LEU A 333 -4.39 -4.42 5.34
CA LEU A 333 -3.15 -3.80 5.85
C LEU A 333 -2.32 -3.16 4.73
N VAL A 334 -2.26 -3.78 3.55
CA VAL A 334 -1.62 -3.19 2.37
C VAL A 334 -2.38 -1.95 1.90
N GLU A 335 -3.71 -1.98 1.88
CA GLU A 335 -4.55 -0.82 1.56
C GLU A 335 -4.31 0.37 2.52
N VAL A 336 -4.20 0.10 3.82
CA VAL A 336 -3.88 1.12 4.83
C VAL A 336 -2.49 1.71 4.56
N ALA A 337 -1.50 0.87 4.24
CA ALA A 337 -0.15 1.33 3.92
C ALA A 337 -0.09 2.15 2.62
N GLU A 338 -0.89 1.79 1.61
CA GLU A 338 -0.97 2.55 0.35
C GLU A 338 -1.68 3.90 0.51
N ASN A 339 -2.55 4.05 1.54
CA ASN A 339 -3.25 5.29 1.86
C ASN A 339 -2.42 6.28 2.69
N ALA A 340 -1.21 5.90 2.97
CA ALA A 340 -0.26 6.57 3.80
C ALA A 340 -0.12 8.07 3.51
N ARG A 341 -0.45 8.92 4.48
CA ARG A 341 -0.12 10.35 4.48
C ARG A 341 1.27 10.56 5.05
N SER A 342 2.25 10.53 4.20
CA SER A 342 3.61 10.79 4.62
C SER A 342 3.86 12.26 4.97
N ARG A 343 4.84 12.53 5.82
CA ARG A 343 5.33 13.90 6.14
C ARG A 343 5.71 14.65 4.87
N TYR A 344 6.25 13.95 3.88
CA TYR A 344 6.63 14.51 2.57
C TYR A 344 5.40 14.84 1.71
N THR A 345 4.32 14.08 1.79
CA THR A 345 3.03 14.43 1.17
C THR A 345 2.52 15.74 1.75
N GLY A 346 2.63 15.93 3.07
CA GLY A 346 2.27 17.18 3.73
C GLY A 346 3.14 18.38 3.33
N LEU A 347 4.41 18.16 2.96
CA LEU A 347 5.30 19.20 2.40
C LEU A 347 4.91 19.53 0.96
N ALA A 348 4.69 18.52 0.12
CA ALA A 348 4.24 18.70 -1.25
C ALA A 348 2.91 19.44 -1.30
N ASP A 349 1.98 19.12 -0.42
CA ASP A 349 0.69 19.78 -0.29
C ASP A 349 0.81 21.25 0.15
N ARG A 350 1.72 21.57 1.09
CA ARG A 350 1.99 22.94 1.51
C ARG A 350 2.62 23.75 0.39
N ALA A 351 3.57 23.18 -0.32
CA ALA A 351 4.18 23.79 -1.48
C ALA A 351 3.13 24.06 -2.56
N ALA A 352 2.27 23.10 -2.88
CA ALA A 352 1.21 23.27 -3.87
C ALA A 352 0.20 24.37 -3.52
N LYS A 353 -0.12 24.58 -2.23
CA LYS A 353 -1.01 25.64 -1.75
C LYS A 353 -0.50 27.04 -2.06
N ILE A 354 0.80 27.24 -1.93
CA ILE A 354 1.44 28.53 -2.20
C ILE A 354 1.70 28.68 -3.70
N TYR A 355 2.07 27.59 -4.34
CA TYR A 355 2.51 27.57 -5.73
C TYR A 355 1.35 27.84 -6.71
N ALA A 356 0.17 27.24 -6.52
CA ALA A 356 -0.94 27.40 -7.45
C ALA A 356 -1.42 28.85 -7.63
N PRO A 357 -1.67 29.62 -6.57
CA PRO A 357 -1.98 31.06 -6.72
C PRO A 357 -0.85 31.87 -7.34
N ALA A 358 0.41 31.55 -6.97
CA ALA A 358 1.58 32.25 -7.49
C ALA A 358 1.73 32.07 -9.01
N VAL A 359 1.49 30.87 -9.52
CA VAL A 359 1.52 30.56 -10.96
C VAL A 359 0.50 31.37 -11.75
N HIS A 360 -0.75 31.45 -11.26
CA HIS A 360 -1.77 32.26 -11.94
C HIS A 360 -1.41 33.72 -11.94
N LEU A 361 -0.87 34.22 -10.83
CA LEU A 361 -0.42 35.61 -10.72
C LEU A 361 0.75 35.89 -11.69
N VAL A 362 1.75 35.01 -11.73
CA VAL A 362 2.92 35.18 -12.61
C VAL A 362 2.50 35.13 -14.07
N SER A 363 1.63 34.19 -14.46
CA SER A 363 1.11 34.12 -15.83
C SER A 363 0.28 35.37 -16.20
N PHE A 364 -0.56 35.86 -15.29
CA PHE A 364 -1.33 37.10 -15.49
C PHE A 364 -0.41 38.32 -15.62
N LEU A 365 0.60 38.43 -14.77
CA LEU A 365 1.60 39.49 -14.85
C LEU A 365 2.44 39.42 -16.13
N ALA A 366 2.80 38.23 -16.58
CA ALA A 366 3.48 38.03 -17.85
C ALA A 366 2.60 38.46 -19.02
N PHE A 367 1.31 38.08 -19.02
CA PHE A 367 0.33 38.56 -20.00
C PHE A 367 0.27 40.12 -20.04
N LEU A 368 0.07 40.73 -18.88
CA LEU A 368 -0.07 42.20 -18.78
C LEU A 368 1.21 42.88 -19.23
N GLY A 369 2.37 42.39 -18.79
CA GLY A 369 3.68 42.92 -19.20
C GLY A 369 3.87 42.92 -20.71
N TRP A 370 3.57 41.78 -21.35
CA TRP A 370 3.70 41.66 -22.82
C TRP A 370 2.68 42.54 -23.57
N VAL A 371 1.43 42.67 -23.08
CA VAL A 371 0.46 43.60 -23.66
C VAL A 371 0.95 45.05 -23.59
N VAL A 372 1.52 45.46 -22.44
CA VAL A 372 2.02 46.85 -22.26
C VAL A 372 3.28 47.10 -23.08
N LEU A 373 4.19 46.11 -23.15
CA LEU A 373 5.49 46.32 -23.85
C LEU A 373 5.38 46.23 -25.36
N THR A 374 4.52 45.36 -25.89
CA THR A 374 4.47 45.06 -27.34
C THR A 374 3.19 45.53 -28.02
N GLY A 375 2.08 45.67 -27.27
CA GLY A 375 0.75 45.90 -27.81
C GLY A 375 0.18 44.66 -28.55
N ASP A 376 0.94 43.54 -28.62
CA ASP A 376 0.55 42.31 -29.33
C ASP A 376 -0.17 41.37 -28.35
N LEU A 377 -1.50 41.38 -28.42
CA LEU A 377 -2.35 40.51 -27.60
C LEU A 377 -2.10 39.02 -27.87
N ARG A 378 -1.74 38.66 -29.12
CA ARG A 378 -1.48 37.29 -29.55
C ARG A 378 -0.23 36.74 -28.86
N GLN A 379 0.86 37.51 -28.91
CA GLN A 379 2.11 37.12 -28.26
C GLN A 379 1.95 37.07 -26.74
N ALA A 380 1.25 38.04 -26.15
CA ALA A 380 0.95 38.06 -24.73
C ALA A 380 0.18 36.80 -24.27
N LEU A 381 -0.85 36.39 -25.03
CA LEU A 381 -1.63 35.19 -24.75
C LEU A 381 -0.76 33.91 -24.85
N ASN A 382 0.08 33.78 -25.90
CA ASN A 382 0.97 32.65 -26.06
C ASN A 382 1.94 32.53 -24.87
N VAL A 383 2.53 33.62 -24.41
CA VAL A 383 3.43 33.65 -23.25
C VAL A 383 2.68 33.27 -21.97
N ALA A 384 1.49 33.80 -21.76
CA ALA A 384 0.67 33.47 -20.60
C ALA A 384 0.29 31.98 -20.56
N ILE A 385 -0.16 31.42 -21.69
CA ILE A 385 -0.51 30.01 -21.85
C ILE A 385 0.73 29.11 -21.63
N ALA A 386 1.87 29.46 -22.24
CA ALA A 386 3.12 28.71 -22.05
C ALA A 386 3.57 28.73 -20.60
N THR A 387 3.48 29.89 -19.92
CA THR A 387 3.80 30.03 -18.50
C THR A 387 2.87 29.19 -17.62
N LEU A 388 1.56 29.20 -17.87
CA LEU A 388 0.59 28.36 -17.12
C LEU A 388 0.88 26.86 -17.26
N ILE A 389 1.22 26.41 -18.47
CA ILE A 389 1.46 24.98 -18.73
C ILE A 389 2.77 24.53 -18.10
N ILE A 390 3.85 25.29 -18.29
CA ILE A 390 5.19 24.88 -17.85
C ILE A 390 5.32 24.88 -16.32
N THR A 391 4.55 25.70 -15.65
CA THR A 391 4.49 25.80 -14.19
C THR A 391 3.57 24.78 -13.53
N CYS A 392 2.98 23.85 -14.27
CA CYS A 392 2.17 22.79 -13.63
C CYS A 392 3.00 21.97 -12.62
N PRO A 393 2.59 21.84 -11.35
CA PRO A 393 3.32 21.07 -10.34
C PRO A 393 3.08 19.55 -10.45
N CYS A 394 2.82 19.02 -11.68
CA CYS A 394 2.46 17.63 -11.90
C CYS A 394 3.54 16.66 -11.39
N ALA A 395 4.81 16.96 -11.65
CA ALA A 395 5.96 16.18 -11.17
C ALA A 395 6.07 16.18 -9.63
N LEU A 396 5.80 17.33 -9.00
CA LEU A 396 5.82 17.46 -7.53
C LEU A 396 4.73 16.62 -6.86
N GLY A 397 3.52 16.60 -7.44
CA GLY A 397 2.40 15.80 -6.93
C GLY A 397 2.61 14.29 -7.04
N LEU A 398 3.47 13.83 -7.98
CA LEU A 398 3.80 12.42 -8.21
C LEU A 398 5.05 11.96 -7.45
N ALA A 399 5.89 12.88 -6.98
CA ALA A 399 7.21 12.59 -6.41
C ALA A 399 7.16 11.62 -5.23
N VAL A 400 6.21 11.80 -4.30
CA VAL A 400 6.07 10.95 -3.10
C VAL A 400 5.27 9.68 -3.38
N PRO A 401 4.04 9.73 -3.96
CA PRO A 401 3.23 8.53 -4.16
C PRO A 401 3.92 7.47 -5.01
N ALA A 402 4.60 7.85 -6.10
CA ALA A 402 5.29 6.92 -6.97
C ALA A 402 6.41 6.15 -6.25
N VAL A 403 7.21 6.84 -5.43
CA VAL A 403 8.30 6.23 -4.66
C VAL A 403 7.76 5.39 -3.51
N ALA A 404 6.77 5.89 -2.77
CA ALA A 404 6.17 5.16 -1.65
C ALA A 404 5.55 3.82 -2.11
N THR A 405 4.76 3.84 -3.19
CA THR A 405 4.17 2.62 -3.75
C THR A 405 5.23 1.63 -4.24
N ALA A 406 6.30 2.11 -4.90
CA ALA A 406 7.40 1.24 -5.34
C ALA A 406 8.14 0.61 -4.13
N ALA A 407 8.37 1.39 -3.05
CA ALA A 407 9.01 0.92 -1.83
C ALA A 407 8.16 -0.13 -1.10
N THR A 408 6.87 0.16 -0.88
CA THR A 408 5.93 -0.76 -0.23
C THR A 408 5.80 -2.06 -1.01
N GLY A 409 5.64 -1.99 -2.35
CA GLY A 409 5.56 -3.17 -3.21
C GLY A 409 6.85 -4.01 -3.21
N ARG A 410 8.04 -3.38 -3.09
CA ARG A 410 9.31 -4.09 -2.91
C ARG A 410 9.35 -4.82 -1.58
N LEU A 411 9.02 -4.13 -0.48
CA LEU A 411 9.02 -4.71 0.87
C LEU A 411 8.02 -5.85 0.98
N PHE A 412 6.83 -5.69 0.40
CA PHE A 412 5.82 -6.74 0.36
C PHE A 412 6.34 -8.04 -0.29
N ARG A 413 6.98 -7.94 -1.47
CA ARG A 413 7.61 -9.10 -2.13
C ARG A 413 8.74 -9.75 -1.32
N ARG A 414 9.27 -9.06 -0.32
CA ARG A 414 10.27 -9.55 0.64
C ARG A 414 9.64 -10.03 1.95
N GLY A 415 8.30 -10.16 2.00
CA GLY A 415 7.59 -10.62 3.18
C GLY A 415 7.51 -9.58 4.31
N LEU A 416 7.63 -8.29 3.99
CA LEU A 416 7.47 -7.18 4.94
C LEU A 416 6.20 -6.41 4.65
N LEU A 417 5.25 -6.46 5.55
CA LEU A 417 3.98 -5.78 5.45
C LEU A 417 4.04 -4.43 6.18
N VAL A 418 4.03 -3.34 5.42
CA VAL A 418 3.99 -1.97 5.96
C VAL A 418 2.55 -1.62 6.31
N LYS A 419 2.27 -1.20 7.55
CA LYS A 419 0.93 -0.90 8.05
C LYS A 419 0.68 0.58 8.31
N SER A 420 1.74 1.29 8.70
CA SER A 420 1.65 2.71 9.05
C SER A 420 2.04 3.58 7.87
N ASP A 421 1.31 4.68 7.72
CA ASP A 421 1.49 5.66 6.66
C ASP A 421 2.79 6.46 6.74
N THR A 422 3.39 6.52 7.91
CA THR A 422 4.68 7.18 8.13
C THR A 422 5.81 6.20 8.37
N ALA A 423 5.55 4.88 8.31
CA ALA A 423 6.52 3.84 8.65
C ALA A 423 7.82 3.97 7.84
N LEU A 424 7.73 4.12 6.51
CA LEU A 424 8.91 4.25 5.66
C LEU A 424 9.74 5.50 5.99
N GLU A 425 9.09 6.61 6.34
CA GLU A 425 9.78 7.85 6.70
C GLU A 425 10.49 7.71 8.04
N ARG A 426 9.78 7.19 9.04
CA ARG A 426 10.31 6.94 10.37
C ARG A 426 11.45 5.92 10.32
N LEU A 427 11.27 4.85 9.57
CA LEU A 427 12.31 3.84 9.37
C LEU A 427 13.56 4.37 8.66
N ALA A 428 13.41 5.34 7.75
CA ALA A 428 14.54 5.98 7.10
C ALA A 428 15.36 6.88 8.04
N GLU A 429 14.77 7.31 9.14
CA GLU A 429 15.36 8.24 10.10
C GLU A 429 16.03 7.56 11.30
N ILE A 430 15.84 6.23 11.46
CA ILE A 430 16.39 5.51 12.63
C ILE A 430 17.90 5.60 12.70
N ASP A 431 18.41 5.71 13.92
CA ASP A 431 19.83 5.72 14.26
C ASP A 431 20.22 4.61 15.26
N MET A 432 19.25 3.85 15.77
CA MET A 432 19.44 2.77 16.74
C MET A 432 18.35 1.71 16.57
N VAL A 433 18.69 0.44 16.87
CA VAL A 433 17.76 -0.68 16.88
C VAL A 433 17.74 -1.34 18.24
N VAL A 434 16.55 -1.57 18.76
CA VAL A 434 16.32 -2.26 20.03
C VAL A 434 15.50 -3.51 19.77
N PHE A 435 16.03 -4.66 20.15
CA PHE A 435 15.33 -5.94 20.07
C PHE A 435 14.80 -6.38 21.44
N ASP A 436 13.59 -6.90 21.47
CA ASP A 436 13.24 -7.86 22.49
C ASP A 436 13.94 -9.19 22.23
N LYS A 437 14.27 -9.93 23.29
CA LYS A 437 14.91 -11.25 23.14
C LYS A 437 13.91 -12.34 22.77
N THR A 438 12.90 -12.52 23.64
CA THR A 438 12.03 -13.70 23.66
C THR A 438 11.01 -13.65 22.53
N GLY A 439 10.95 -14.69 21.69
CA GLY A 439 10.02 -14.73 20.55
C GLY A 439 10.41 -13.83 19.36
N THR A 440 11.43 -12.97 19.52
CA THR A 440 11.96 -12.07 18.50
C THR A 440 13.32 -12.52 17.99
N LEU A 441 14.32 -12.62 18.87
CA LEU A 441 15.66 -13.17 18.56
C LEU A 441 15.76 -14.65 18.83
N THR A 442 14.85 -15.18 19.64
CA THR A 442 14.83 -16.59 20.06
C THR A 442 13.49 -17.23 19.71
N ARG A 443 13.53 -18.54 19.52
CA ARG A 443 12.35 -19.40 19.47
C ARG A 443 12.33 -20.28 20.71
N ALA A 444 11.19 -20.29 21.41
CA ALA A 444 10.96 -21.23 22.47
C ALA A 444 10.86 -22.65 21.89
N ALA A 445 11.58 -23.58 22.49
CA ALA A 445 11.55 -24.99 22.13
C ALA A 445 11.44 -25.83 23.41
N LEU A 446 11.06 -27.07 23.25
CA LEU A 446 11.15 -28.09 24.27
C LEU A 446 12.25 -29.06 23.86
N THR A 447 13.07 -29.46 24.82
CA THR A 447 14.08 -30.48 24.58
C THR A 447 13.66 -31.76 25.30
N PRO A 448 13.59 -32.90 24.61
CA PRO A 448 13.38 -34.19 25.23
C PRO A 448 14.51 -34.47 26.21
N PRO A 449 14.25 -35.20 27.32
CA PRO A 449 15.31 -35.64 28.20
C PRO A 449 16.17 -36.74 27.53
N GLU A 450 17.43 -36.87 27.98
CA GLU A 450 18.39 -37.79 27.40
C GLU A 450 17.99 -39.29 27.57
N ASP A 451 17.15 -39.57 28.57
CA ASP A 451 16.64 -40.93 28.88
C ASP A 451 15.34 -41.28 28.13
N LEU A 452 14.86 -40.40 27.18
CA LEU A 452 13.72 -40.73 26.33
C LEU A 452 14.07 -41.91 25.41
N PRO A 453 13.31 -43.02 25.42
CA PRO A 453 13.51 -44.13 24.52
C PRO A 453 13.46 -43.72 23.04
N GLU A 454 14.39 -44.25 22.22
CA GLU A 454 14.50 -43.86 20.81
C GLU A 454 13.22 -44.14 19.99
N ASP A 455 12.48 -45.19 20.34
CA ASP A 455 11.22 -45.59 19.70
C ASP A 455 10.07 -44.64 20.04
N LEU A 456 10.16 -43.85 21.09
CA LEU A 456 9.16 -42.85 21.50
C LEU A 456 9.39 -41.47 20.88
N ALA A 457 10.59 -41.19 20.39
CA ALA A 457 10.88 -39.90 19.75
C ALA A 457 10.00 -39.60 18.49
N PRO A 458 9.71 -40.60 17.60
CA PRO A 458 8.75 -40.46 16.51
C PRO A 458 7.31 -40.20 16.98
N VAL A 459 6.91 -40.74 18.14
CA VAL A 459 5.59 -40.52 18.74
C VAL A 459 5.47 -39.10 19.28
N LEU A 460 6.51 -38.65 20.00
CA LEU A 460 6.62 -37.30 20.50
C LEU A 460 6.58 -36.27 19.34
N MET A 461 7.29 -36.58 18.26
CA MET A 461 7.25 -35.76 17.04
C MET A 461 5.83 -35.64 16.47
N ALA A 462 5.10 -36.77 16.37
CA ALA A 462 3.75 -36.79 15.84
C ALA A 462 2.76 -35.96 16.71
N LEU A 463 2.86 -36.06 18.04
CA LEU A 463 2.07 -35.24 18.97
C LEU A 463 2.43 -33.75 18.87
N ALA A 464 3.72 -33.46 18.74
CA ALA A 464 4.17 -32.05 18.58
C ALA A 464 3.65 -31.43 17.28
N MET A 465 3.58 -32.20 16.19
CA MET A 465 3.00 -31.75 14.92
C MET A 465 1.49 -31.57 14.97
N ALA A 466 0.81 -32.20 15.91
CA ALA A 466 -0.64 -32.11 16.06
C ALA A 466 -1.12 -30.85 16.79
N SER A 467 -0.21 -29.99 17.29
CA SER A 467 -0.55 -28.72 17.95
C SER A 467 0.19 -27.54 17.33
N ASP A 468 -0.55 -26.45 17.14
CA ASP A 468 0.02 -25.19 16.64
C ASP A 468 0.62 -24.30 17.77
N HIS A 469 0.69 -24.83 19.00
CA HIS A 469 1.28 -24.15 20.14
C HIS A 469 2.77 -23.87 19.87
N PRO A 470 3.31 -22.66 20.23
CA PRO A 470 4.71 -22.29 19.97
C PRO A 470 5.75 -23.32 20.47
N LEU A 471 5.53 -23.89 21.65
CA LEU A 471 6.38 -24.93 22.22
C LEU A 471 6.34 -26.24 21.42
N SER A 472 5.16 -26.64 20.96
CA SER A 472 4.98 -27.84 20.13
C SER A 472 5.65 -27.67 18.76
N ARG A 473 5.50 -26.51 18.12
CA ARG A 473 6.22 -26.18 16.88
C ARG A 473 7.74 -26.18 17.05
N GLY A 474 8.24 -25.62 18.16
CA GLY A 474 9.65 -25.63 18.50
C GLY A 474 10.18 -27.06 18.68
N LEU A 475 9.43 -27.91 19.37
CA LEU A 475 9.74 -29.33 19.58
C LEU A 475 9.73 -30.11 18.26
N ALA A 476 8.70 -29.91 17.44
CA ALA A 476 8.63 -30.55 16.12
C ALA A 476 9.81 -30.16 15.22
N ALA A 477 10.21 -28.88 15.24
CA ALA A 477 11.39 -28.41 14.51
C ALA A 477 12.70 -29.03 15.03
N HIS A 478 12.82 -29.25 16.33
CA HIS A 478 13.98 -29.91 16.95
C HIS A 478 14.05 -31.38 16.55
N LEU A 479 12.90 -32.04 16.45
CA LEU A 479 12.80 -33.45 16.07
C LEU A 479 12.71 -33.69 14.54
N ALA A 480 12.74 -32.64 13.73
CA ALA A 480 12.51 -32.67 12.28
C ALA A 480 13.29 -33.72 11.45
N PRO A 481 14.46 -34.21 11.85
CA PRO A 481 15.12 -35.30 11.13
C PRO A 481 14.38 -36.66 11.24
N LEU A 482 13.45 -36.78 12.22
CA LEU A 482 12.70 -38.01 12.45
C LEU A 482 11.44 -38.07 11.59
N GLN A 483 11.01 -39.27 11.24
CA GLN A 483 9.67 -39.46 10.68
C GLN A 483 8.65 -39.63 11.81
N PRO A 484 7.51 -38.91 11.76
CA PRO A 484 6.49 -39.00 12.79
C PRO A 484 5.82 -40.37 12.78
N ALA A 485 5.51 -40.90 13.96
CA ALA A 485 4.74 -42.14 14.11
C ALA A 485 3.27 -41.90 13.65
N GLN A 486 2.61 -42.99 13.24
CA GLN A 486 1.18 -42.96 12.99
C GLN A 486 0.42 -42.99 14.32
N LEU A 487 -0.44 -41.97 14.53
CA LEU A 487 -1.26 -41.87 15.72
C LEU A 487 -2.75 -41.97 15.34
N ASP A 488 -3.53 -42.60 16.21
CA ASP A 488 -4.99 -42.68 16.10
C ASP A 488 -5.66 -41.75 17.12
N SER A 489 -6.89 -41.30 16.82
CA SER A 489 -7.73 -40.55 17.76
C SER A 489 -7.05 -39.30 18.39
N ILE A 490 -6.38 -38.48 17.56
CA ILE A 490 -5.70 -37.28 18.02
C ILE A 490 -6.74 -36.25 18.50
N VAL A 491 -6.56 -35.75 19.72
CA VAL A 491 -7.45 -34.72 20.33
C VAL A 491 -6.59 -33.67 21.01
N GLU A 492 -6.74 -32.40 20.66
CA GLU A 492 -6.16 -31.29 21.38
C GLU A 492 -7.17 -30.77 22.42
N GLU A 493 -6.77 -30.75 23.69
CA GLU A 493 -7.57 -30.24 24.81
C GLU A 493 -7.06 -28.82 25.16
N ALA A 494 -7.91 -27.82 24.97
CA ALA A 494 -7.56 -26.44 25.23
C ALA A 494 -7.05 -26.23 26.68
N GLY A 495 -5.86 -25.66 26.79
CA GLY A 495 -5.21 -25.37 28.08
C GLY A 495 -4.50 -26.59 28.72
N ASN A 496 -4.63 -27.80 28.19
CA ASN A 496 -4.00 -29.02 28.68
C ASN A 496 -2.88 -29.52 27.73
N GLY A 497 -3.20 -29.83 26.48
CA GLY A 497 -2.25 -30.35 25.50
C GLY A 497 -2.90 -31.29 24.49
N VAL A 498 -2.11 -32.13 23.86
CA VAL A 498 -2.54 -33.11 22.85
C VAL A 498 -2.49 -34.52 23.42
N ARG A 499 -3.53 -35.28 23.20
CA ARG A 499 -3.56 -36.73 23.46
C ARG A 499 -3.90 -37.50 22.18
N ALA A 500 -3.40 -38.72 22.09
CA ALA A 500 -3.67 -39.62 20.99
C ALA A 500 -3.56 -41.06 21.44
N ILE A 501 -3.83 -42.02 20.54
CA ILE A 501 -3.59 -43.44 20.73
C ILE A 501 -2.47 -43.85 19.77
N TRP A 502 -1.44 -44.53 20.32
CA TRP A 502 -0.34 -45.11 19.57
C TRP A 502 -0.19 -46.61 19.91
N ALA A 503 -0.35 -47.46 18.93
CA ALA A 503 -0.28 -48.91 19.12
C ALA A 503 -1.17 -49.43 20.28
N GLY A 504 -2.36 -48.85 20.45
CA GLY A 504 -3.30 -49.17 21.53
C GLY A 504 -2.97 -48.56 22.90
N ARG A 505 -1.89 -47.76 23.01
CA ARG A 505 -1.44 -47.08 24.22
C ARG A 505 -1.83 -45.59 24.15
N GLU A 506 -2.27 -45.04 25.31
CA GLU A 506 -2.56 -43.60 25.35
C GLU A 506 -1.25 -42.81 25.46
N VAL A 507 -1.10 -41.79 24.58
CA VAL A 507 0.03 -40.87 24.56
C VAL A 507 -0.45 -39.43 24.75
N ARG A 508 0.29 -38.64 25.53
CA ARG A 508 -0.04 -37.27 25.87
C ARG A 508 1.18 -36.36 25.78
N LEU A 509 0.98 -35.15 25.25
CA LEU A 509 1.97 -34.05 25.27
C LEU A 509 1.28 -32.78 25.76
N GLY A 510 1.68 -32.26 26.91
CA GLY A 510 1.02 -31.08 27.46
C GLY A 510 1.48 -30.74 28.87
N ARG A 511 0.61 -30.06 29.64
CA ARG A 511 0.94 -29.70 31.04
C ARG A 511 1.33 -30.91 31.87
N ALA A 512 2.39 -30.78 32.65
CA ALA A 512 2.95 -31.87 33.43
C ALA A 512 1.88 -32.58 34.30
N GLY A 513 1.07 -31.85 35.07
CA GLY A 513 0.02 -32.46 35.88
C GLY A 513 -1.07 -33.17 35.07
N TRP A 514 -1.44 -32.72 33.88
CA TRP A 514 -2.39 -33.40 32.99
C TRP A 514 -1.78 -34.60 32.30
N ALA A 515 -0.49 -34.55 31.99
CA ALA A 515 0.25 -35.66 31.46
C ALA A 515 0.67 -36.72 32.55
N GLY A 516 0.32 -36.48 33.82
CA GLY A 516 0.64 -37.35 34.90
C GLY A 516 2.05 -37.20 35.50
N ALA A 517 2.79 -36.16 35.07
CA ALA A 517 4.11 -35.84 35.60
C ALA A 517 4.02 -34.95 36.83
N PRO A 518 4.89 -35.09 37.84
CA PRO A 518 4.93 -34.17 38.98
C PRO A 518 5.51 -32.81 38.60
N GLY A 519 5.00 -31.78 39.24
CA GLY A 519 5.52 -30.40 39.07
C GLY A 519 4.82 -29.55 38.03
N GLU A 520 5.40 -28.38 37.76
CA GLU A 520 4.95 -27.45 36.74
C GLU A 520 5.78 -27.63 35.43
N GLY A 521 5.20 -27.27 34.29
CA GLY A 521 5.88 -27.34 32.99
C GLY A 521 5.15 -28.21 31.97
N THR A 522 5.89 -28.71 30.98
CA THR A 522 5.38 -29.57 29.92
C THR A 522 5.99 -30.98 30.05
N ALA A 523 5.19 -32.01 29.83
CA ALA A 523 5.66 -33.40 29.84
C ALA A 523 5.07 -34.17 28.66
N PHE A 524 5.79 -35.18 28.24
CA PHE A 524 5.34 -36.25 27.37
C PHE A 524 5.01 -37.48 28.23
N ALA A 525 3.97 -38.20 27.93
CA ALA A 525 3.58 -39.40 28.66
C ALA A 525 3.06 -40.49 27.74
N VAL A 526 3.31 -41.75 28.14
CA VAL A 526 2.83 -42.98 27.48
C VAL A 526 2.37 -43.95 28.56
N ASP A 527 1.08 -44.29 28.62
CA ASP A 527 0.47 -45.21 29.59
C ASP A 527 0.84 -44.93 31.07
N GLY A 528 1.03 -43.66 31.43
CA GLY A 528 1.38 -43.25 32.79
C GLY A 528 2.87 -43.12 33.09
N GLU A 529 3.76 -43.68 32.27
CA GLU A 529 5.17 -43.26 32.27
C GLU A 529 5.28 -41.86 31.68
N ASN A 530 6.12 -41.00 32.28
CA ASN A 530 6.21 -39.61 31.87
C ASN A 530 7.64 -39.11 31.80
N TRP A 531 7.90 -38.22 30.84
CA TRP A 531 9.17 -37.57 30.58
C TRP A 531 8.96 -36.07 30.59
N PRO A 532 9.46 -35.35 31.62
CA PRO A 532 9.44 -33.91 31.66
C PRO A 532 10.27 -33.30 30.52
N LEU A 533 9.70 -32.35 29.80
CA LEU A 533 10.39 -31.66 28.70
C LEU A 533 10.96 -30.34 29.23
N ALA A 534 12.25 -30.14 29.03
CA ALA A 534 12.91 -28.92 29.46
C ALA A 534 12.59 -27.75 28.46
N PRO A 535 12.08 -26.64 28.96
CA PRO A 535 11.95 -25.45 28.10
C PRO A 535 13.33 -24.90 27.77
N THR A 536 13.64 -24.80 26.49
CA THR A 536 14.88 -24.23 25.96
C THR A 536 14.56 -23.09 25.03
N GLU A 537 15.49 -22.18 24.88
CA GLU A 537 15.43 -21.12 23.91
C GLU A 537 16.59 -21.25 22.94
N HIS A 538 16.28 -21.27 21.67
CA HIS A 538 17.28 -21.29 20.61
C HIS A 538 17.26 -19.98 19.85
N LEU A 539 18.42 -19.42 19.55
CA LEU A 539 18.53 -18.27 18.66
C LEU A 539 17.96 -18.62 17.29
N LEU A 540 17.27 -17.66 16.68
CA LEU A 540 16.87 -17.79 15.28
C LEU A 540 18.11 -17.93 14.40
N PRO A 541 18.06 -18.77 13.35
CA PRO A 541 19.24 -19.06 12.53
C PRO A 541 19.90 -17.84 11.92
N ASP A 542 19.10 -16.79 11.59
CA ASP A 542 19.55 -15.56 10.98
C ASP A 542 19.75 -14.39 11.96
N ALA A 543 19.56 -14.61 13.29
CA ALA A 543 19.65 -13.55 14.28
C ALA A 543 21.05 -12.89 14.32
N ALA A 544 22.11 -13.69 14.29
CA ALA A 544 23.47 -13.16 14.30
C ALA A 544 23.82 -12.39 13.02
N GLU A 545 23.39 -12.89 11.86
CA GLU A 545 23.57 -12.23 10.57
C GLU A 545 22.81 -10.89 10.52
N ALA A 546 21.55 -10.88 11.00
CA ALA A 546 20.73 -9.68 11.05
C ALA A 546 21.35 -8.59 11.95
N VAL A 547 21.81 -8.96 13.16
CA VAL A 547 22.47 -8.00 14.06
C VAL A 547 23.78 -7.48 13.44
N ALA A 548 24.59 -8.36 12.85
CA ALA A 548 25.83 -7.97 12.19
C ALA A 548 25.58 -7.02 10.99
N ALA A 549 24.54 -7.27 10.19
CA ALA A 549 24.16 -6.40 9.06
C ALA A 549 23.75 -5.00 9.53
N LEU A 550 22.99 -4.90 10.64
CA LEU A 550 22.60 -3.62 11.24
C LEU A 550 23.82 -2.86 11.81
N ALA A 551 24.72 -3.56 12.51
CA ALA A 551 25.96 -2.99 13.02
C ALA A 551 26.87 -2.50 11.88
N ALA A 552 26.97 -3.22 10.77
CA ALA A 552 27.71 -2.82 9.57
C ALA A 552 27.16 -1.53 8.94
N ARG A 553 25.88 -1.21 9.14
CA ARG A 553 25.26 0.08 8.75
C ARG A 553 25.55 1.22 9.73
N GLY A 554 26.29 0.95 10.80
CA GLY A 554 26.54 1.92 11.87
C GLY A 554 25.34 2.16 12.79
N LEU A 555 24.43 1.18 12.88
CA LEU A 555 23.29 1.21 13.80
C LEU A 555 23.65 0.43 15.07
N PRO A 556 23.76 1.08 16.25
CA PRO A 556 23.87 0.37 17.51
C PRO A 556 22.68 -0.55 17.73
N VAL A 557 22.95 -1.76 18.20
CA VAL A 557 21.93 -2.77 18.48
C VAL A 557 21.90 -3.03 19.99
N HIS A 558 20.74 -2.79 20.62
CA HIS A 558 20.50 -3.10 22.01
C HIS A 558 19.51 -4.25 22.14
N ILE A 559 19.72 -5.11 23.12
CA ILE A 559 18.85 -6.25 23.43
C ILE A 559 18.23 -6.05 24.81
N LEU A 560 16.92 -6.14 24.91
CA LEU A 560 16.17 -6.07 26.16
C LEU A 560 15.63 -7.46 26.51
N THR A 561 15.80 -7.89 27.76
CA THR A 561 15.29 -9.19 28.21
C THR A 561 14.87 -9.16 29.68
N GLY A 562 13.86 -9.93 30.02
CA GLY A 562 13.47 -10.22 31.40
C GLY A 562 14.41 -11.19 32.13
N ASP A 563 15.35 -11.81 31.45
CA ASP A 563 16.28 -12.79 31.98
C ASP A 563 17.31 -12.24 32.98
N THR A 564 18.08 -13.15 33.55
CA THR A 564 19.22 -12.83 34.41
C THR A 564 20.36 -12.15 33.66
N PRO A 565 21.19 -11.35 34.37
CA PRO A 565 22.33 -10.66 33.78
C PRO A 565 23.29 -11.56 33.00
N ASP A 566 23.56 -12.77 33.52
CA ASP A 566 24.48 -13.75 32.89
C ASP A 566 23.94 -14.22 31.52
N LYS A 567 22.63 -14.50 31.44
CA LYS A 567 21.99 -14.90 30.16
C LYS A 567 21.97 -13.74 29.17
N ALA A 568 21.66 -12.52 29.65
CA ALA A 568 21.66 -11.34 28.80
C ALA A 568 23.06 -11.06 28.24
N ALA A 569 24.11 -11.14 29.05
CA ALA A 569 25.49 -10.95 28.64
C ALA A 569 25.93 -12.02 27.62
N THR A 570 25.56 -13.29 27.83
CA THR A 570 25.89 -14.40 26.92
C THR A 570 25.24 -14.16 25.53
N ILE A 571 23.98 -13.81 25.48
CA ILE A 571 23.27 -13.55 24.20
C ILE A 571 23.81 -12.28 23.52
N GLY A 572 24.05 -11.20 24.30
CA GLY A 572 24.64 -9.97 23.77
C GLY A 572 26.00 -10.22 23.11
N ALA A 573 26.86 -11.00 23.79
CA ALA A 573 28.16 -11.36 23.24
C ALA A 573 28.05 -12.28 22.00
N ALA A 574 27.16 -13.27 22.04
CA ALA A 574 26.94 -14.20 20.92
C ALA A 574 26.45 -13.50 19.66
N LEU A 575 25.64 -12.46 19.80
CA LEU A 575 25.08 -11.69 18.68
C LEU A 575 25.91 -10.44 18.31
N GLY A 576 26.90 -10.07 19.10
CA GLY A 576 27.69 -8.84 18.89
C GLY A 576 26.88 -7.58 19.12
N ALA A 577 25.88 -7.62 20.03
CA ALA A 577 25.07 -6.46 20.37
C ALA A 577 25.90 -5.40 21.11
N THR A 578 25.55 -4.13 20.90
CA THR A 578 26.22 -2.99 21.56
C THR A 578 25.96 -2.98 23.06
N GLU A 579 24.73 -3.32 23.46
CA GLU A 579 24.28 -3.41 24.85
C GLU A 579 23.22 -4.50 25.01
N ALA A 580 23.25 -5.21 26.17
CA ALA A 580 22.20 -6.15 26.55
C ALA A 580 21.74 -5.87 27.98
N ARG A 581 20.47 -5.54 28.17
CA ARG A 581 19.88 -5.21 29.49
C ARG A 581 19.00 -6.36 29.99
N ALA A 582 19.29 -6.76 31.22
CA ALA A 582 18.63 -7.86 31.91
C ALA A 582 17.51 -7.38 32.82
N ARG A 583 16.62 -8.29 33.28
CA ARG A 583 15.54 -8.08 34.24
C ARG A 583 14.59 -6.94 33.89
N MET A 584 14.38 -6.71 32.56
CA MET A 584 13.52 -5.65 32.09
C MET A 584 12.04 -6.05 32.15
N THR A 585 11.25 -5.31 32.93
CA THR A 585 9.78 -5.41 32.90
C THR A 585 9.24 -4.69 31.64
N PRO A 586 7.97 -4.87 31.23
CA PRO A 586 7.35 -4.11 30.16
C PRO A 586 7.47 -2.59 30.37
N GLU A 587 7.27 -2.13 31.60
CA GLU A 587 7.37 -0.72 31.99
C GLU A 587 8.82 -0.22 31.86
N ASP A 588 9.82 -1.04 32.27
CA ASP A 588 11.24 -0.70 32.14
C ASP A 588 11.65 -0.58 30.67
N LYS A 589 11.15 -1.46 29.81
CA LYS A 589 11.39 -1.39 28.34
C LYS A 589 10.85 -0.08 27.77
N GLN A 590 9.62 0.29 28.12
CA GLN A 590 9.03 1.55 27.68
C GLN A 590 9.80 2.76 28.21
N ALA A 591 10.16 2.76 29.50
CA ALA A 591 10.95 3.83 30.11
C ALA A 591 12.31 3.99 29.43
N TYR A 592 12.97 2.87 29.11
CA TYR A 592 14.26 2.88 28.42
C TYR A 592 14.15 3.46 27.00
N LEU A 593 13.12 3.10 26.25
CA LEU A 593 12.89 3.73 24.94
C LEU A 593 12.64 5.23 25.06
N ALA A 594 11.88 5.66 26.07
CA ALA A 594 11.64 7.07 26.35
C ALA A 594 12.92 7.81 26.74
N GLU A 595 13.82 7.18 27.50
CA GLU A 595 15.15 7.72 27.83
C GLU A 595 15.99 7.94 26.57
N LEU A 596 16.11 6.92 25.71
CA LEU A 596 16.85 7.02 24.43
C LEU A 596 16.29 8.11 23.52
N GLN A 597 14.96 8.20 23.42
CA GLN A 597 14.29 9.24 22.63
C GLN A 597 14.50 10.64 23.27
N GLY A 598 14.52 10.73 24.59
CA GLY A 598 14.86 11.97 25.32
C GLY A 598 16.28 12.44 25.05
N GLN A 599 17.21 11.53 24.79
CA GLN A 599 18.58 11.81 24.34
C GLN A 599 18.65 12.19 22.86
N GLY A 600 17.55 12.13 22.12
CA GLY A 600 17.46 12.50 20.71
C GLY A 600 17.56 11.34 19.71
N HIS A 601 17.66 10.09 20.22
CA HIS A 601 17.72 8.91 19.37
C HIS A 601 16.39 8.59 18.71
N LYS A 602 16.45 8.10 17.48
CA LYS A 602 15.31 7.61 16.71
C LYS A 602 15.35 6.10 16.68
N VAL A 603 14.67 5.50 17.64
CA VAL A 603 14.77 4.08 17.95
C VAL A 603 13.79 3.27 17.09
N LEU A 604 14.30 2.21 16.44
CA LEU A 604 13.49 1.11 15.92
C LEU A 604 13.35 0.05 17.00
N MET A 605 12.10 -0.24 17.44
CA MET A 605 11.80 -1.36 18.33
C MET A 605 11.35 -2.57 17.52
N VAL A 606 11.92 -3.73 17.83
CA VAL A 606 11.54 -5.04 17.25
C VAL A 606 11.14 -5.96 18.39
N GLY A 607 9.87 -6.41 18.40
CA GLY A 607 9.34 -7.25 19.47
C GLY A 607 8.08 -8.02 19.05
N ASP A 608 7.78 -9.15 19.71
CA ASP A 608 6.67 -10.06 19.36
C ASP A 608 5.61 -10.24 20.47
N GLY A 609 5.91 -9.88 21.71
CA GLY A 609 5.10 -10.18 22.89
C GLY A 609 4.02 -9.13 23.20
N LEU A 610 2.96 -9.56 23.91
CA LEU A 610 1.98 -8.65 24.51
C LEU A 610 2.67 -7.62 25.43
N ASN A 611 3.75 -8.04 26.09
CA ASN A 611 4.54 -7.22 27.00
C ASN A 611 5.27 -6.06 26.28
N ASP A 612 5.47 -6.16 24.95
CA ASP A 612 6.18 -5.18 24.16
C ASP A 612 5.24 -4.21 23.42
N THR A 613 3.93 -4.41 23.52
CA THR A 613 2.93 -3.60 22.79
C THR A 613 3.07 -2.11 23.12
N ALA A 614 3.29 -1.75 24.39
CA ALA A 614 3.49 -0.37 24.81
C ALA A 614 4.84 0.19 24.31
N ALA A 615 5.90 -0.61 24.31
CA ALA A 615 7.20 -0.26 23.77
C ALA A 615 7.16 -0.06 22.26
N LEU A 616 6.51 -0.96 21.51
CA LEU A 616 6.30 -0.85 20.06
C LEU A 616 5.51 0.41 19.69
N ALA A 617 4.46 0.72 20.46
CA ALA A 617 3.63 1.92 20.26
C ALA A 617 4.39 3.23 20.50
N SER A 618 5.30 3.24 21.47
CA SER A 618 6.06 4.43 21.86
C SER A 618 7.34 4.65 21.04
N ALA A 619 7.81 3.63 20.32
CA ALA A 619 9.03 3.71 19.51
C ALA A 619 8.90 4.68 18.34
N HIS A 620 10.04 5.20 17.85
CA HIS A 620 10.07 6.05 16.65
C HIS A 620 9.60 5.27 15.40
N ALA A 621 10.01 4.01 15.28
CA ALA A 621 9.49 3.03 14.31
C ALA A 621 9.41 1.66 14.99
N SER A 622 8.51 0.78 14.53
CA SER A 622 8.33 -0.53 15.14
C SER A 622 8.10 -1.64 14.11
N ILE A 623 8.68 -2.82 14.41
CA ILE A 623 8.54 -4.02 13.61
C ILE A 623 8.14 -5.18 14.53
N ALA A 624 7.11 -5.95 14.11
CA ALA A 624 6.73 -7.18 14.79
C ALA A 624 6.93 -8.39 13.86
N PRO A 625 7.44 -9.54 14.37
CA PRO A 625 7.44 -10.80 13.65
C PRO A 625 6.01 -11.24 13.30
N GLY A 626 5.84 -11.96 12.20
CA GLY A 626 4.55 -12.52 11.79
C GLY A 626 4.01 -13.58 12.78
N SER A 627 4.91 -14.18 13.56
CA SER A 627 4.59 -15.10 14.67
C SER A 627 4.06 -14.39 15.92
N ALA A 628 4.20 -13.06 16.00
CA ALA A 628 3.73 -12.28 17.14
C ALA A 628 2.23 -12.43 17.36
N LEU A 629 1.79 -12.27 18.62
CA LEU A 629 0.38 -12.24 18.98
C LEU A 629 -0.35 -11.10 18.26
N GLU A 630 -1.67 -11.12 18.28
CA GLU A 630 -2.49 -10.18 17.51
C GLU A 630 -2.29 -8.73 17.94
N ALA A 631 -2.15 -8.46 19.23
CA ALA A 631 -1.97 -7.11 19.78
C ALA A 631 -0.66 -6.42 19.30
N PRO A 632 0.55 -7.03 19.42
CA PRO A 632 1.78 -6.46 18.86
C PRO A 632 1.71 -6.24 17.35
N ARG A 633 1.14 -7.21 16.60
CA ARG A 633 0.95 -7.05 15.17
C ARG A 633 0.03 -5.87 14.81
N ASN A 634 -0.96 -5.57 15.65
CA ASN A 634 -1.88 -4.47 15.41
C ASN A 634 -1.25 -3.09 15.65
N VAL A 635 -0.28 -3.01 16.54
CA VAL A 635 0.40 -1.76 16.93
C VAL A 635 1.64 -1.47 16.10
N ALA A 636 2.38 -2.50 15.67
CA ALA A 636 3.61 -2.33 14.92
C ALA A 636 3.39 -1.64 13.56
N ASP A 637 4.35 -0.83 13.14
CA ASP A 637 4.38 -0.14 11.83
C ASP A 637 4.60 -1.10 10.67
N ILE A 638 5.39 -2.14 10.89
CA ILE A 638 5.75 -3.15 9.89
C ILE A 638 5.64 -4.54 10.52
N VAL A 639 5.13 -5.51 9.76
CA VAL A 639 5.07 -6.92 10.15
C VAL A 639 5.98 -7.75 9.24
N LEU A 640 6.86 -8.57 9.85
CA LEU A 640 7.68 -9.57 9.15
C LEU A 640 6.86 -10.84 8.94
N VAL A 641 6.24 -11.01 7.80
CA VAL A 641 5.35 -12.17 7.51
C VAL A 641 6.16 -13.48 7.46
N THR A 642 7.37 -13.43 6.90
CA THR A 642 8.27 -14.60 6.81
C THR A 642 8.92 -14.96 8.14
N GLY A 643 8.94 -14.04 9.11
CA GLY A 643 9.64 -14.20 10.38
C GLY A 643 11.17 -14.12 10.28
N ALA A 644 11.74 -13.92 9.09
CA ALA A 644 13.19 -13.77 8.89
C ALA A 644 13.66 -12.37 9.29
N LEU A 645 14.58 -12.29 10.25
CA LEU A 645 15.12 -11.03 10.77
C LEU A 645 15.98 -10.28 9.77
N SER A 646 16.59 -10.98 8.79
CA SER A 646 17.35 -10.40 7.68
C SER A 646 16.54 -9.40 6.85
N GLY A 647 15.21 -9.53 6.84
CA GLY A 647 14.29 -8.56 6.23
C GLY A 647 14.36 -7.15 6.83
N ILE A 648 14.77 -7.00 8.09
CA ILE A 648 14.86 -5.69 8.78
C ILE A 648 15.90 -4.79 8.09
N ASP A 649 17.06 -5.35 7.75
CA ASP A 649 18.12 -4.62 7.04
C ASP A 649 17.65 -4.14 5.66
N ASP A 650 16.96 -5.00 4.90
CA ASP A 650 16.35 -4.65 3.61
C ASP A 650 15.28 -3.55 3.76
N ALA A 651 14.48 -3.59 4.83
CA ALA A 651 13.47 -2.58 5.11
C ALA A 651 14.09 -1.19 5.32
N ILE A 652 15.13 -1.11 6.15
CA ILE A 652 15.87 0.13 6.43
C ILE A 652 16.56 0.66 5.17
N ALA A 653 17.22 -0.23 4.40
CA ALA A 653 17.85 0.13 3.14
C ALA A 653 16.85 0.68 2.12
N THR A 654 15.70 0.03 1.99
CA THR A 654 14.61 0.45 1.09
C THR A 654 14.03 1.79 1.52
N ALA A 655 13.79 1.99 2.82
CA ALA A 655 13.28 3.23 3.38
C ALA A 655 14.24 4.41 3.14
N ARG A 656 15.54 4.23 3.41
CA ARG A 656 16.58 5.25 3.16
C ARG A 656 16.70 5.57 1.68
N LYS A 657 16.65 4.56 0.80
CA LYS A 657 16.66 4.76 -0.66
C LYS A 657 15.41 5.49 -1.13
N ALA A 658 14.23 5.14 -0.60
CA ALA A 658 12.98 5.83 -0.91
C ALA A 658 13.06 7.32 -0.53
N ARG A 659 13.50 7.65 0.67
CA ARG A 659 13.73 9.03 1.11
C ARG A 659 14.65 9.80 0.15
N LYS A 660 15.78 9.20 -0.25
CA LYS A 660 16.72 9.81 -1.20
C LYS A 660 16.04 10.13 -2.54
N LEU A 661 15.30 9.17 -3.10
CA LEU A 661 14.61 9.35 -4.38
C LEU A 661 13.49 10.39 -4.32
N ILE A 662 12.77 10.49 -3.19
CA ILE A 662 11.78 11.57 -2.97
C ILE A 662 12.47 12.94 -3.01
N LEU A 663 13.58 13.11 -2.32
CA LEU A 663 14.35 14.36 -2.31
C LEU A 663 14.96 14.68 -3.68
N GLU A 664 15.45 13.67 -4.41
CA GLU A 664 15.91 13.82 -5.80
C GLU A 664 14.76 14.32 -6.69
N ASN A 665 13.56 13.74 -6.58
CA ASN A 665 12.40 14.15 -7.35
C ASN A 665 11.99 15.61 -7.05
N PHE A 666 12.02 16.01 -5.78
CA PHE A 666 11.76 17.41 -5.38
C PHE A 666 12.82 18.36 -5.95
N GLY A 667 14.09 17.97 -5.89
CA GLY A 667 15.20 18.72 -6.46
C GLY A 667 15.06 18.90 -7.98
N GLN A 668 14.75 17.81 -8.70
CA GLN A 668 14.51 17.85 -10.16
C GLN A 668 13.34 18.78 -10.53
N ALA A 669 12.21 18.69 -9.80
CA ALA A 669 11.07 19.55 -10.03
C ALA A 669 11.39 21.04 -9.75
N ALA A 670 12.17 21.33 -8.71
CA ALA A 670 12.60 22.69 -8.38
C ALA A 670 13.55 23.27 -9.45
N VAL A 671 14.55 22.52 -9.86
CA VAL A 671 15.51 22.93 -10.90
C VAL A 671 14.80 23.15 -12.24
N TYR A 672 13.91 22.22 -12.62
CA TYR A 672 13.10 22.37 -13.82
C TYR A 672 12.33 23.68 -13.82
N ASN A 673 11.59 24.00 -12.75
CA ASN A 673 10.82 25.23 -12.67
C ASN A 673 11.70 26.48 -12.64
N LEU A 674 12.84 26.43 -11.94
CA LEU A 674 13.77 27.57 -11.86
C LEU A 674 14.32 27.98 -13.24
N ILE A 675 14.49 27.00 -14.13
CA ILE A 675 14.99 27.24 -15.49
C ILE A 675 13.81 27.56 -16.44
N ALA A 676 12.78 26.74 -16.44
CA ALA A 676 11.74 26.76 -17.46
C ALA A 676 10.82 27.98 -17.35
N VAL A 677 10.52 28.43 -16.12
CA VAL A 677 9.62 29.56 -15.90
C VAL A 677 10.17 30.90 -16.44
N PRO A 678 11.41 31.29 -16.17
CA PRO A 678 12.00 32.51 -16.79
C PRO A 678 11.98 32.45 -18.32
N PHE A 679 12.33 31.28 -18.93
CA PHE A 679 12.30 31.16 -20.38
C PHE A 679 10.88 31.32 -20.97
N ALA A 680 9.86 30.83 -20.28
CA ALA A 680 8.47 31.01 -20.68
C ALA A 680 8.04 32.49 -20.59
N ILE A 681 8.36 33.16 -19.48
CA ILE A 681 8.01 34.58 -19.27
C ILE A 681 8.69 35.47 -20.31
N LEU A 682 9.94 35.15 -20.68
CA LEU A 682 10.68 35.90 -21.70
C LEU A 682 10.20 35.61 -23.14
N GLY A 683 9.20 34.72 -23.32
CA GLY A 683 8.59 34.45 -24.61
C GLY A 683 9.37 33.48 -25.51
N PHE A 684 10.41 32.81 -24.97
CA PHE A 684 11.21 31.83 -25.74
C PHE A 684 10.52 30.48 -25.88
N VAL A 685 9.45 30.22 -25.11
CA VAL A 685 8.75 28.93 -25.05
C VAL A 685 7.35 29.06 -25.61
N THR A 686 7.03 28.26 -26.60
CA THR A 686 5.66 28.13 -27.10
C THR A 686 4.83 27.19 -26.21
N PRO A 687 3.48 27.26 -26.23
CA PRO A 687 2.61 26.33 -25.50
C PRO A 687 2.90 24.85 -25.77
N LEU A 688 3.30 24.52 -27.00
CA LEU A 688 3.70 23.15 -27.39
C LEU A 688 4.97 22.69 -26.67
N TRP A 689 6.03 23.50 -26.70
CA TRP A 689 7.27 23.16 -25.99
C TRP A 689 7.08 23.12 -24.47
N ALA A 690 6.20 23.97 -23.92
CA ALA A 690 5.83 23.93 -22.53
C ALA A 690 5.16 22.60 -22.13
N ALA A 691 4.22 22.10 -22.94
CA ALA A 691 3.53 20.82 -22.71
C ALA A 691 4.49 19.62 -22.82
N LEU A 692 5.39 19.63 -23.79
CA LEU A 692 6.43 18.60 -23.93
C LEU A 692 7.38 18.56 -22.73
N ALA A 693 7.90 19.70 -22.31
CA ALA A 693 8.81 19.83 -21.18
C ALA A 693 8.16 19.39 -19.87
N MET A 694 6.90 19.80 -19.62
CA MET A 694 6.11 19.38 -18.46
C MET A 694 5.91 17.86 -18.44
N SER A 695 5.54 17.25 -19.58
CA SER A 695 5.36 15.80 -19.70
C SER A 695 6.66 15.04 -19.45
N ALA A 696 7.77 15.52 -20.03
CA ALA A 696 9.10 14.94 -19.82
C ALA A 696 9.52 14.99 -18.35
N SER A 697 9.26 16.11 -17.65
CA SER A 697 9.53 16.23 -16.21
C SER A 697 8.75 15.21 -15.37
N SER A 698 7.49 14.98 -15.68
CA SER A 698 6.68 13.97 -14.99
C SER A 698 7.18 12.55 -15.23
N VAL A 699 7.58 12.23 -16.46
CA VAL A 699 8.15 10.93 -16.81
C VAL A 699 9.47 10.69 -16.08
N THR A 700 10.36 11.68 -15.98
CA THR A 700 11.64 11.53 -15.26
C THR A 700 11.44 11.22 -13.79
N VAL A 701 10.49 11.86 -13.12
CA VAL A 701 10.13 11.59 -11.72
C VAL A 701 9.66 10.13 -11.53
N ILE A 702 8.84 9.62 -12.44
CA ILE A 702 8.36 8.25 -12.38
C ILE A 702 9.49 7.25 -12.64
N LEU A 703 10.32 7.50 -13.66
CA LEU A 703 11.48 6.64 -13.97
C LEU A 703 12.46 6.61 -12.79
N ASN A 704 12.66 7.74 -12.11
CA ASN A 704 13.48 7.78 -10.91
C ASN A 704 12.88 6.92 -9.78
N ALA A 705 11.57 6.94 -9.57
CA ALA A 705 10.89 6.08 -8.58
C ALA A 705 11.05 4.58 -8.90
N MET A 706 11.10 4.20 -10.19
CA MET A 706 11.29 2.80 -10.61
C MET A 706 12.67 2.24 -10.26
N ARG A 707 13.66 3.04 -9.89
CA ARG A 707 14.98 2.58 -9.39
C ARG A 707 14.89 1.86 -8.04
N LEU A 708 13.72 1.84 -7.43
CA LEU A 708 13.41 1.02 -6.23
C LEU A 708 13.02 -0.42 -6.55
N ARG A 709 12.61 -0.71 -7.77
CA ARG A 709 12.18 -2.06 -8.18
C ARG A 709 13.31 -3.08 -8.15
#